data_aa5ca2d9235b3f8c6ed37b54adfd4c59
#
_entry.id   aa5ca2d9235b3f8c6ed37b54adfd4c59
#
_cell.length_a   1.000
_cell.length_b   1.000
_cell.length_c   1.000
_cell.angle_alpha   90.00
_cell.angle_beta   90.00
_cell.angle_gamma   90.00
#
_symmetry.space_group_name_H-M   'P 1'
#
loop_
_entity.id
_entity.type
_entity.pdbx_description
1 polymer ?
#
loop_
_entity_poly.entity_id
_entity_poly.type
_entity_poly.pdbx_seq_one_letter_code
_entity_poly.pdbx_strand_id
1 'polypeptide(L)'
;MQRTILLFVLIFGMSWHALALDKQALTDTLNALVRQHAYTESVKIHSVRVKNKYVTIRTNRALSTISLSANDVRDLRLLVSQIVLGNNQGKVTIYTDDYEIGELVTSVHQSRSKANRYTLPTTTPWVTNTSHPYSAKQGLEGKHIALWGSHGQYFHQPTESWRWQRAKVWTTVEDLYTTSYTMPFLVPMLENAGAVVVQPRERDTQTYEQVVDDSQATLKGQWAIGEGAGWANPTTHLLEGDNPFTKGRYIVEVKCDEKNKGEVIYTPTLPAGEYAVYVSYNTQPNSSSKAQYTVMHKGQKTTFSVNQKMGGGTWVYLGTFAFDSDKTNNYVSVTAAANGKEIVTTDAVKFGGGMGSVARYKQPNSFENVPSSKDLPESDVAMIDSAELLANQANAITSGLPRYIEAARYWMQYSGIPDSIYNYTDSKNDYVDDYAARGIWVNYLAGGSAANPKEAGLNIPLHASLAFHTDAGVRKDVVGTLLIYKDHDDEMCKTYPTGKSRILNRDLADYMQTQIVEDMRAIYVPEWTRRQLNNSSYAEARHPKVPAVLLELLSHQNMTDMKYGLDPRVRFTISRAMYKSFLKFIHEQYGTEYVVQPLPVNNMAINRQAETMKVTWQATEDALEPTATPTYYIVYTRTNDGDWDNGTRVTTPAYTFTPEKGTRYDICVAAGNAGGLSFKGETLSAYIAPEEKGKVLIVNGFTRVSGPEWWSDSIYGGIRPMSHTVPYGKGVNYIGEVYDFDSRNAWKTDDNCGWGMCYSDHMDHPTVGNTFDYPALHGKTLAEMGYSYVSTSVAAITSSPDSLITLSPQDYDLVDVILGKQKTYIMGTDTSFHCMPAQLQHALTHYLQHGGRLLLSGAHIASDMQGKEDAAFTKNLLHYEFRTTNASKTGKIRIERQLPNGVYTFRTEPNDTMLHTENADGLFPTEGGIVVARFPEANVAAAIGHDATAEGGSKTLCWSIMLESAHNFPALYQQSINWLMK
;
A
#
# COMPACT_ATOMS: atom_id res chain seq x y z
N MET A 1 -11.64 26.14 -12.74
CA MET A 1 -12.81 27.03 -12.56
C MET A 1 -12.41 28.19 -11.69
N GLN A 2 -12.47 29.40 -12.23
CA GLN A 2 -12.20 30.64 -11.46
C GLN A 2 -13.22 30.76 -10.34
N ARG A 3 -12.77 30.72 -9.09
CA ARG A 3 -13.61 31.02 -7.92
C ARG A 3 -13.77 32.51 -7.79
N THR A 4 -14.90 33.04 -8.28
CA THR A 4 -15.31 34.42 -8.02
C THR A 4 -16.00 34.45 -6.67
N ILE A 5 -15.37 35.07 -5.69
CA ILE A 5 -16.02 35.37 -4.40
C ILE A 5 -17.03 36.48 -4.65
N LEU A 6 -18.31 36.13 -4.65
CA LEU A 6 -19.39 37.12 -4.68
C LEU A 6 -19.54 37.70 -3.26
N LEU A 7 -18.86 38.82 -3.00
CA LEU A 7 -19.09 39.60 -1.77
C LEU A 7 -20.21 40.62 -2.06
N PHE A 8 -21.37 40.47 -1.43
CA PHE A 8 -22.41 41.47 -1.41
C PHE A 8 -21.95 42.62 -0.50
N VAL A 9 -21.59 43.77 -1.11
CA VAL A 9 -21.33 45.00 -0.38
C VAL A 9 -22.65 45.77 -0.32
N LEU A 10 -23.26 45.83 0.86
CA LEU A 10 -24.31 46.78 1.20
C LEU A 10 -23.68 48.16 1.37
N ILE A 11 -23.84 49.06 0.36
CA ILE A 11 -23.42 50.44 0.45
C ILE A 11 -24.55 51.22 1.20
N PHE A 12 -24.29 51.55 2.47
CA PHE A 12 -25.05 52.60 3.15
C PHE A 12 -24.20 53.87 3.21
N GLY A 13 -24.75 54.95 2.71
CA GLY A 13 -24.13 56.28 2.78
C GLY A 13 -23.94 56.75 4.23
N MET A 14 -22.71 57.08 4.60
CA MET A 14 -22.36 57.66 5.89
C MET A 14 -21.76 59.06 5.74
N SER A 15 -22.31 60.02 6.45
CA SER A 15 -21.81 61.34 6.72
C SER A 15 -20.59 61.31 7.65
N TRP A 16 -19.69 62.28 7.49
CA TRP A 16 -18.44 62.42 8.24
C TRP A 16 -18.68 62.57 9.76
N HIS A 17 -18.46 61.48 10.49
CA HIS A 17 -18.17 61.45 11.93
C HIS A 17 -17.02 60.48 12.18
N ALA A 18 -16.19 60.71 13.17
CA ALA A 18 -15.07 59.84 13.55
C ALA A 18 -15.57 58.39 13.57
N LEU A 19 -15.11 57.56 12.62
CA LEU A 19 -15.54 56.16 12.49
C LEU A 19 -15.23 55.44 13.81
N ALA A 20 -16.25 55.14 14.57
CA ALA A 20 -16.16 54.10 15.59
C ALA A 20 -15.79 52.80 14.87
N LEU A 21 -14.68 52.21 15.27
CA LEU A 21 -14.18 50.94 14.70
C LEU A 21 -15.32 49.92 14.73
N ASP A 22 -15.85 49.53 13.57
CA ASP A 22 -16.83 48.45 13.49
C ASP A 22 -16.15 47.12 13.69
N LYS A 23 -15.98 46.77 14.95
CA LYS A 23 -15.33 45.55 15.39
C LYS A 23 -16.11 44.30 14.94
N GLN A 24 -17.42 44.40 14.79
CA GLN A 24 -18.26 43.30 14.33
C GLN A 24 -18.04 43.04 12.83
N ALA A 25 -18.13 44.04 11.99
CA ALA A 25 -17.86 43.91 10.56
C ALA A 25 -16.44 43.37 10.26
N LEU A 26 -15.45 43.81 11.05
CA LEU A 26 -14.10 43.32 10.96
C LEU A 26 -14.02 41.84 11.35
N THR A 27 -14.67 41.44 12.43
CA THR A 27 -14.69 40.02 12.88
C THR A 27 -15.40 39.14 11.85
N ASP A 28 -16.50 39.56 11.29
CA ASP A 28 -17.28 38.81 10.28
C ASP A 28 -16.50 38.66 8.99
N THR A 29 -15.75 39.67 8.56
CA THR A 29 -14.86 39.62 7.39
C THR A 29 -13.75 38.59 7.58
N LEU A 30 -13.08 38.59 8.73
CA LEU A 30 -12.04 37.60 9.04
C LEU A 30 -12.61 36.18 9.14
N ASN A 31 -13.80 36.02 9.71
CA ASN A 31 -14.47 34.74 9.84
C ASN A 31 -14.96 34.17 8.49
N ALA A 32 -15.24 35.01 7.50
CA ALA A 32 -15.69 34.56 6.19
C ALA A 32 -14.67 33.64 5.50
N LEU A 33 -13.36 33.88 5.68
CA LEU A 33 -12.29 32.98 5.20
C LEU A 33 -12.25 31.67 5.98
N VAL A 34 -12.33 31.74 7.30
CA VAL A 34 -12.19 30.57 8.18
C VAL A 34 -13.35 29.60 8.00
N ARG A 35 -14.57 30.07 7.75
CA ARG A 35 -15.78 29.25 7.54
C ARG A 35 -15.69 28.31 6.32
N GLN A 36 -14.73 28.51 5.43
CA GLN A 36 -14.48 27.61 4.29
C GLN A 36 -13.81 26.28 4.71
N HIS A 37 -13.30 26.21 5.94
CA HIS A 37 -12.66 25.03 6.51
C HIS A 37 -13.48 24.49 7.68
N ALA A 38 -13.73 23.19 7.68
CA ALA A 38 -14.47 22.54 8.76
C ALA A 38 -13.64 22.48 10.05
N TYR A 39 -14.32 22.47 11.18
CA TYR A 39 -13.74 22.34 12.53
C TYR A 39 -12.73 23.44 12.93
N THR A 40 -12.75 24.57 12.26
CA THR A 40 -11.93 25.72 12.63
C THR A 40 -12.61 26.56 13.73
N GLU A 41 -11.80 27.10 14.64
CA GLU A 41 -12.32 28.08 15.62
C GLU A 41 -12.62 29.42 14.96
N SER A 42 -13.57 30.15 15.54
CA SER A 42 -13.86 31.51 15.08
C SER A 42 -12.71 32.46 15.37
N VAL A 43 -12.49 33.43 14.48
CA VAL A 43 -11.51 34.49 14.68
C VAL A 43 -11.91 35.38 15.87
N LYS A 44 -10.98 35.53 16.81
CA LYS A 44 -11.09 36.48 17.93
C LYS A 44 -10.03 37.57 17.77
N ILE A 45 -10.48 38.83 17.71
CA ILE A 45 -9.58 39.98 17.60
C ILE A 45 -9.13 40.39 18.99
N HIS A 46 -7.83 40.26 19.26
CA HIS A 46 -7.21 40.66 20.52
C HIS A 46 -6.94 42.15 20.58
N SER A 47 -6.43 42.74 19.48
CA SER A 47 -6.15 44.18 19.40
C SER A 47 -6.21 44.69 17.97
N VAL A 48 -6.63 45.94 17.84
CA VAL A 48 -6.52 46.77 16.62
C VAL A 48 -5.77 48.03 16.97
N ARG A 49 -4.70 48.33 16.29
CA ARG A 49 -3.91 49.56 16.43
C ARG A 49 -3.90 50.32 15.11
N VAL A 50 -4.26 51.58 15.16
CA VAL A 50 -4.26 52.48 14.00
C VAL A 50 -3.29 53.62 14.27
N LYS A 51 -2.36 53.84 13.37
CA LYS A 51 -1.46 55.00 13.40
C LYS A 51 -1.31 55.54 11.97
N ASN A 52 -1.95 56.65 11.71
CA ASN A 52 -2.08 57.24 10.37
C ASN A 52 -2.74 56.23 9.43
N LYS A 53 -2.03 55.86 8.33
CA LYS A 53 -2.47 54.83 7.36
C LYS A 53 -2.03 53.42 7.71
N TYR A 54 -1.39 53.19 8.85
CA TYR A 54 -0.94 51.86 9.27
C TYR A 54 -1.97 51.25 10.22
N VAL A 55 -2.46 50.07 9.87
CA VAL A 55 -3.39 49.25 10.66
C VAL A 55 -2.71 47.96 11.07
N THR A 56 -2.65 47.68 12.35
CA THR A 56 -2.11 46.41 12.88
C THR A 56 -3.20 45.68 13.65
N ILE A 57 -3.52 44.47 13.25
CA ILE A 57 -4.49 43.60 13.91
C ILE A 57 -3.77 42.38 14.48
N ARG A 58 -4.14 41.98 15.68
CA ARG A 58 -3.72 40.70 16.29
C ARG A 58 -4.95 39.89 16.59
N THR A 59 -4.95 38.65 16.12
CA THR A 59 -6.02 37.67 16.29
C THR A 59 -5.53 36.44 17.06
N ASN A 60 -6.47 35.55 17.43
CA ASN A 60 -6.14 34.20 17.83
C ASN A 60 -5.60 33.42 16.62
N ARG A 61 -5.26 32.13 16.81
CA ARG A 61 -4.66 31.27 15.78
C ARG A 61 -5.56 30.88 14.59
N ALA A 62 -6.85 31.23 14.58
CA ALA A 62 -7.83 30.77 13.59
C ALA A 62 -7.36 30.93 12.13
N LEU A 63 -6.77 32.10 11.79
CA LEU A 63 -6.28 32.36 10.44
C LEU A 63 -5.01 31.56 10.09
N SER A 64 -4.25 31.08 11.07
CA SER A 64 -3.08 30.22 10.80
C SER A 64 -3.47 28.77 10.47
N THR A 65 -4.72 28.40 10.71
CA THR A 65 -5.20 27.02 10.50
C THR A 65 -5.77 26.74 9.11
N ILE A 66 -5.81 27.74 8.23
CA ILE A 66 -6.39 27.61 6.89
C ILE A 66 -5.32 27.76 5.81
N SER A 67 -5.55 27.16 4.64
CA SER A 67 -4.73 27.40 3.45
C SER A 67 -5.00 28.83 2.93
N LEU A 68 -3.96 29.61 2.74
CA LEU A 68 -4.02 31.01 2.31
C LEU A 68 -3.28 31.22 1.01
N SER A 69 -3.94 31.85 0.04
CA SER A 69 -3.29 32.36 -1.16
C SER A 69 -2.83 33.82 -1.00
N ALA A 70 -1.92 34.27 -1.84
CA ALA A 70 -1.51 35.66 -1.89
C ALA A 70 -2.69 36.61 -2.21
N ASN A 71 -3.67 36.12 -3.00
CA ASN A 71 -4.89 36.88 -3.30
C ASN A 71 -5.76 37.03 -2.05
N ASP A 72 -5.97 35.97 -1.28
CA ASP A 72 -6.75 36.02 -0.04
C ASP A 72 -6.15 37.06 0.92
N VAL A 73 -4.84 37.02 1.09
CA VAL A 73 -4.12 37.96 1.96
C VAL A 73 -4.24 39.42 1.46
N ARG A 74 -4.11 39.64 0.13
CA ARG A 74 -4.27 40.97 -0.48
C ARG A 74 -5.68 41.48 -0.29
N ASP A 75 -6.69 40.69 -0.62
CA ASP A 75 -8.09 41.08 -0.60
C ASP A 75 -8.56 41.31 0.84
N LEU A 76 -8.10 40.47 1.79
CA LEU A 76 -8.35 40.68 3.22
C LEU A 76 -7.76 41.99 3.72
N ARG A 77 -6.51 42.33 3.34
CA ARG A 77 -5.88 43.60 3.69
C ARG A 77 -6.66 44.82 3.15
N LEU A 78 -7.15 44.73 1.90
CA LEU A 78 -7.97 45.77 1.29
C LEU A 78 -9.31 45.96 2.04
N LEU A 79 -10.02 44.86 2.34
CA LEU A 79 -11.27 44.92 3.10
C LEU A 79 -11.08 45.46 4.50
N VAL A 80 -10.04 45.02 5.20
CA VAL A 80 -9.68 45.58 6.52
C VAL A 80 -9.36 47.08 6.45
N SER A 81 -8.62 47.50 5.40
CA SER A 81 -8.35 48.94 5.19
C SER A 81 -9.63 49.74 4.97
N GLN A 82 -10.57 49.20 4.18
CA GLN A 82 -11.87 49.84 3.94
C GLN A 82 -12.72 49.95 5.23
N ILE A 83 -12.77 48.86 6.03
CA ILE A 83 -13.55 48.83 7.27
C ILE A 83 -12.95 49.79 8.34
N VAL A 84 -11.62 49.80 8.49
CA VAL A 84 -10.94 50.53 9.58
C VAL A 84 -10.65 51.97 9.23
N LEU A 85 -10.32 52.26 7.97
CA LEU A 85 -9.90 53.62 7.53
C LEU A 85 -10.89 54.31 6.55
N GLY A 86 -11.94 53.60 6.11
CA GLY A 86 -12.88 54.10 5.13
C GLY A 86 -12.31 54.22 3.70
N ASN A 87 -11.12 53.66 3.43
CA ASN A 87 -10.46 53.69 2.12
C ASN A 87 -9.49 52.50 1.93
N ASN A 88 -9.03 52.28 0.70
CA ASN A 88 -8.13 51.17 0.35
C ASN A 88 -6.63 51.52 0.38
N GLN A 89 -6.24 52.64 1.00
CA GLN A 89 -4.87 53.12 1.02
C GLN A 89 -4.09 52.73 2.29
N GLY A 90 -4.74 52.00 3.20
CA GLY A 90 -4.14 51.58 4.47
C GLY A 90 -3.03 50.50 4.21
N LYS A 91 -1.96 50.64 5.01
CA LYS A 91 -0.97 49.56 5.14
C LYS A 91 -1.38 48.64 6.27
N VAL A 92 -2.01 47.52 5.93
CA VAL A 92 -2.58 46.58 6.89
C VAL A 92 -1.61 45.43 7.14
N THR A 93 -1.35 45.16 8.43
CA THR A 93 -0.60 44.00 8.92
C THR A 93 -1.49 43.22 9.87
N ILE A 94 -1.68 41.93 9.60
CA ILE A 94 -2.51 41.02 10.40
C ILE A 94 -1.62 39.94 11.00
N TYR A 95 -1.60 39.83 12.30
CA TYR A 95 -0.91 38.78 13.02
C TYR A 95 -1.92 37.74 13.54
N THR A 96 -1.59 36.48 13.30
CA THR A 96 -2.33 35.30 13.79
C THR A 96 -1.29 34.32 14.30
N ASP A 97 -1.50 33.80 15.51
CA ASP A 97 -0.38 33.13 16.18
C ASP A 97 0.82 34.11 16.29
N ASP A 98 2.02 33.64 16.02
CA ASP A 98 3.25 34.45 15.97
C ASP A 98 3.61 34.94 14.55
N TYR A 99 2.75 34.72 13.56
CA TYR A 99 3.03 34.99 12.15
C TYR A 99 2.25 36.18 11.61
N GLU A 100 2.90 36.95 10.75
CA GLU A 100 2.20 37.83 9.84
C GLU A 100 1.51 36.99 8.76
N ILE A 101 0.23 37.29 8.46
CA ILE A 101 -0.61 36.45 7.58
C ILE A 101 0.01 36.19 6.21
N GLY A 102 0.82 37.11 5.69
CA GLY A 102 1.54 36.92 4.42
C GLY A 102 2.66 35.86 4.49
N GLU A 103 3.22 35.61 5.68
CA GLU A 103 4.21 34.56 5.89
C GLU A 103 3.58 33.17 5.82
N LEU A 104 2.26 33.08 6.04
CA LEU A 104 1.49 31.85 6.03
C LEU A 104 0.96 31.45 4.65
N VAL A 105 1.18 32.26 3.61
CA VAL A 105 0.92 31.87 2.23
C VAL A 105 1.81 30.67 1.90
N THR A 106 1.22 29.55 1.53
CA THR A 106 1.93 28.31 1.27
C THR A 106 2.46 28.24 -0.15
N SER A 107 3.44 27.36 -0.38
CA SER A 107 4.02 27.18 -1.71
C SER A 107 3.09 26.51 -2.73
N VAL A 108 1.98 25.95 -2.30
CA VAL A 108 0.86 25.55 -3.18
C VAL A 108 0.34 26.72 -4.00
N HIS A 109 0.30 27.92 -3.39
CA HIS A 109 -0.26 29.12 -4.02
C HIS A 109 0.79 30.09 -4.55
N GLN A 110 2.00 30.09 -4.00
CA GLN A 110 3.08 31.00 -4.39
C GLN A 110 4.45 30.39 -4.11
N SER A 111 5.19 30.10 -5.15
CA SER A 111 6.54 29.54 -5.07
C SER A 111 7.44 30.27 -4.08
N ARG A 112 8.15 29.52 -3.24
CA ARG A 112 9.16 30.07 -2.32
C ARG A 112 10.34 30.61 -3.09
N SER A 113 10.96 31.69 -2.59
CA SER A 113 12.23 32.17 -3.13
C SER A 113 13.32 31.08 -2.99
N LYS A 114 14.28 31.03 -3.90
CA LYS A 114 15.39 30.05 -3.88
C LYS A 114 16.09 29.96 -2.51
N ALA A 115 16.24 31.11 -1.83
CA ALA A 115 16.85 31.16 -0.50
C ALA A 115 16.07 30.42 0.58
N ASN A 116 14.74 30.29 0.43
CA ASN A 116 13.83 29.68 1.41
C ASN A 116 13.43 28.24 1.08
N ARG A 117 13.94 27.65 -0.01
CA ARG A 117 13.65 26.29 -0.44
C ARG A 117 14.54 25.27 0.29
N TYR A 118 13.97 24.11 0.60
CA TYR A 118 14.69 22.98 1.18
C TYR A 118 15.32 22.14 0.07
N THR A 119 16.61 22.33 -0.16
CA THR A 119 17.36 21.56 -1.17
C THR A 119 18.55 20.89 -0.53
N LEU A 120 18.82 19.65 -0.91
CA LEU A 120 19.99 18.90 -0.53
C LEU A 120 20.91 18.72 -1.74
N PRO A 121 22.24 18.62 -1.55
CA PRO A 121 23.15 18.29 -2.63
C PRO A 121 22.78 16.95 -3.29
N THR A 122 22.99 16.84 -4.59
CA THR A 122 22.81 15.58 -5.30
C THR A 122 23.87 14.57 -4.83
N THR A 123 23.41 13.42 -4.40
CA THR A 123 24.25 12.29 -3.97
C THR A 123 23.83 11.02 -4.71
N THR A 124 24.70 10.01 -4.75
CA THR A 124 24.31 8.67 -5.20
C THR A 124 23.25 8.15 -4.25
N PRO A 125 22.09 7.67 -4.75
CA PRO A 125 21.02 7.13 -3.91
C PRO A 125 21.52 5.96 -3.05
N TRP A 126 20.85 5.71 -1.94
CA TRP A 126 21.20 4.58 -1.08
C TRP A 126 21.11 3.24 -1.82
N VAL A 127 19.97 3.00 -2.49
CA VAL A 127 19.74 1.81 -3.32
C VAL A 127 19.24 2.24 -4.70
N THR A 128 19.78 1.61 -5.75
CA THR A 128 19.33 1.79 -7.12
C THR A 128 19.23 0.43 -7.81
N ASN A 129 18.05 0.05 -8.29
CA ASN A 129 17.91 -1.10 -9.18
C ASN A 129 18.51 -0.75 -10.54
N THR A 130 19.59 -1.45 -10.93
CA THR A 130 20.31 -1.20 -12.19
C THR A 130 19.84 -2.10 -13.33
N SER A 131 18.94 -3.04 -13.08
CA SER A 131 18.40 -3.95 -14.07
C SER A 131 17.17 -3.44 -14.79
N HIS A 132 16.39 -2.51 -14.17
CA HIS A 132 15.19 -2.04 -14.81
C HIS A 132 15.47 -1.09 -16.00
N PRO A 133 14.71 -1.21 -17.12
CA PRO A 133 15.01 -0.51 -18.37
C PRO A 133 14.35 0.88 -18.44
N TYR A 134 14.22 1.58 -17.31
CA TYR A 134 13.60 2.92 -17.26
C TYR A 134 14.29 3.84 -16.25
N SER A 135 13.97 5.13 -16.31
CA SER A 135 14.36 6.13 -15.31
C SER A 135 13.22 7.14 -15.11
N ALA A 136 13.14 7.71 -13.91
CA ALA A 136 12.08 8.64 -13.48
C ALA A 136 12.66 10.04 -13.23
N LYS A 137 13.33 10.62 -14.24
CA LYS A 137 14.07 11.90 -14.10
C LYS A 137 13.21 13.09 -13.70
N GLN A 138 11.91 13.09 -14.03
CA GLN A 138 10.92 14.08 -13.60
C GLN A 138 9.96 13.52 -12.53
N GLY A 139 10.30 12.36 -11.97
CA GLY A 139 9.70 11.76 -10.79
C GLY A 139 10.49 12.11 -9.53
N LEU A 140 10.76 11.10 -8.72
CA LEU A 140 11.45 11.21 -7.42
C LEU A 140 12.82 10.53 -7.42
N GLU A 141 13.45 10.36 -8.59
CA GLU A 141 14.74 9.67 -8.72
C GLU A 141 15.78 10.26 -7.78
N GLY A 142 16.36 9.39 -6.95
CA GLY A 142 17.37 9.76 -5.96
C GLY A 142 16.86 10.51 -4.73
N LYS A 143 15.56 10.61 -4.52
CA LYS A 143 14.97 11.18 -3.31
C LYS A 143 14.77 10.10 -2.25
N HIS A 144 14.99 10.45 -0.97
CA HIS A 144 14.82 9.56 0.17
C HIS A 144 13.65 10.08 1.02
N ILE A 145 12.66 9.24 1.28
CA ILE A 145 11.44 9.58 2.02
C ILE A 145 11.25 8.56 3.13
N ALA A 146 11.05 9.05 4.37
CA ALA A 146 10.67 8.22 5.50
C ALA A 146 9.15 8.26 5.67
N LEU A 147 8.50 7.11 5.85
CA LEU A 147 7.07 7.08 6.12
C LEU A 147 6.66 5.82 6.90
N TRP A 148 5.52 5.91 7.56
CA TRP A 148 4.94 4.78 8.28
C TRP A 148 3.43 4.90 8.41
N GLY A 149 2.77 3.74 8.51
CA GLY A 149 1.35 3.63 8.84
C GLY A 149 1.19 3.49 10.36
N SER A 150 0.69 4.55 11.00
CA SER A 150 0.26 4.59 12.40
C SER A 150 1.21 3.88 13.40
N HIS A 151 0.66 2.98 14.21
CA HIS A 151 1.33 2.28 15.29
C HIS A 151 1.61 0.81 14.92
N GLY A 152 1.61 -0.08 15.89
CA GLY A 152 1.66 -1.53 15.79
C GLY A 152 1.38 -2.13 17.16
N GLN A 153 1.34 -3.45 17.26
CA GLN A 153 1.21 -4.11 18.55
C GLN A 153 2.41 -3.78 19.46
N TYR A 154 2.12 -3.46 20.70
CA TYR A 154 3.12 -3.11 21.69
C TYR A 154 2.89 -3.89 23.01
N PHE A 155 3.94 -4.01 23.81
CA PHE A 155 3.83 -4.55 25.17
C PHE A 155 3.35 -3.45 26.12
N HIS A 156 2.24 -3.72 26.79
CA HIS A 156 1.66 -2.79 27.76
C HIS A 156 2.08 -3.18 29.16
N GLN A 157 3.07 -2.49 29.72
CA GLN A 157 3.66 -2.79 31.02
C GLN A 157 2.62 -2.92 32.16
N PRO A 158 1.61 -2.04 32.29
CA PRO A 158 0.65 -2.16 33.39
C PRO A 158 -0.17 -3.45 33.40
N THR A 159 -0.43 -4.08 32.24
CA THR A 159 -1.17 -5.34 32.12
C THR A 159 -0.29 -6.52 31.73
N GLU A 160 1.01 -6.30 31.56
CA GLU A 160 2.01 -7.29 31.15
C GLU A 160 1.59 -8.14 29.94
N SER A 161 1.02 -7.46 28.92
CA SER A 161 0.46 -8.14 27.76
C SER A 161 0.70 -7.34 26.47
N TRP A 162 0.83 -8.07 25.38
CA TRP A 162 0.84 -7.50 24.03
C TRP A 162 -0.57 -7.09 23.61
N ARG A 163 -0.71 -5.87 23.07
CA ARG A 163 -1.99 -5.32 22.70
C ARG A 163 -1.89 -4.27 21.59
N TRP A 164 -3.01 -3.98 20.97
CA TRP A 164 -3.13 -2.87 20.04
C TRP A 164 -3.22 -1.53 20.78
N GLN A 165 -2.79 -0.46 20.12
CA GLN A 165 -2.95 0.90 20.67
C GLN A 165 -4.37 1.43 20.49
N ARG A 166 -5.12 0.86 19.57
CA ARG A 166 -6.47 1.30 19.20
C ARG A 166 -7.46 0.14 19.18
N ALA A 167 -8.73 0.52 19.20
CA ALA A 167 -9.83 -0.43 19.19
C ALA A 167 -9.98 -1.18 17.87
N LYS A 168 -10.42 -2.43 17.98
CA LYS A 168 -10.74 -3.33 16.86
C LYS A 168 -12.17 -3.08 16.41
N VAL A 169 -12.36 -2.39 15.28
CA VAL A 169 -13.66 -2.03 14.75
C VAL A 169 -13.71 -2.15 13.24
N TRP A 170 -14.90 -2.42 12.72
CA TRP A 170 -15.17 -2.48 11.29
C TRP A 170 -14.21 -3.42 10.56
N THR A 171 -14.02 -4.63 11.09
CA THR A 171 -13.13 -5.69 10.57
C THR A 171 -11.63 -5.35 10.56
N THR A 172 -11.22 -4.30 11.25
CA THR A 172 -9.83 -3.83 11.23
C THR A 172 -9.38 -3.20 12.56
N VAL A 173 -8.15 -2.75 12.60
CA VAL A 173 -7.57 -1.87 13.63
C VAL A 173 -6.80 -0.76 12.93
N GLU A 174 -6.67 0.43 13.52
CA GLU A 174 -6.01 1.58 12.90
C GLU A 174 -4.64 1.24 12.32
N ASP A 175 -3.87 0.47 13.06
CA ASP A 175 -2.48 0.09 12.75
C ASP A 175 -2.33 -0.69 11.43
N LEU A 176 -3.27 -1.60 11.17
CA LEU A 176 -3.32 -2.38 9.92
C LEU A 176 -4.10 -1.66 8.82
N TYR A 177 -5.08 -0.85 9.22
CA TYR A 177 -5.85 -0.03 8.29
C TYR A 177 -4.94 0.96 7.55
N THR A 178 -4.13 1.75 8.27
CA THR A 178 -3.20 2.72 7.65
C THR A 178 -2.10 2.00 6.84
N THR A 179 -1.63 0.85 7.31
CA THR A 179 -0.69 0.00 6.57
C THR A 179 -1.26 -0.45 5.23
N SER A 180 -2.58 -0.66 5.12
CA SER A 180 -3.24 -1.05 3.87
C SER A 180 -3.36 0.05 2.80
N TYR A 181 -2.98 1.27 3.11
CA TYR A 181 -2.75 2.36 2.15
C TYR A 181 -1.27 2.44 1.76
N THR A 182 -0.38 2.37 2.77
CA THR A 182 1.04 2.62 2.54
C THR A 182 1.70 1.47 1.79
N MET A 183 1.54 0.23 2.24
CA MET A 183 2.26 -0.92 1.69
C MET A 183 1.81 -1.32 0.28
N PRO A 184 0.51 -1.51 -0.03
CA PRO A 184 0.12 -1.92 -1.37
C PRO A 184 0.09 -0.77 -2.39
N PHE A 185 0.06 0.50 -1.96
CA PHE A 185 -0.17 1.61 -2.86
C PHE A 185 0.90 2.72 -2.75
N LEU A 186 1.01 3.44 -1.62
CA LEU A 186 1.86 4.63 -1.53
C LEU A 186 3.34 4.32 -1.74
N VAL A 187 3.86 3.31 -1.05
CA VAL A 187 5.27 2.91 -1.14
C VAL A 187 5.63 2.50 -2.57
N PRO A 188 4.89 1.58 -3.23
CA PRO A 188 5.15 1.26 -4.64
C PRO A 188 5.04 2.46 -5.59
N MET A 189 4.10 3.40 -5.37
CA MET A 189 4.01 4.62 -6.19
C MET A 189 5.26 5.49 -6.07
N LEU A 190 5.75 5.70 -4.84
CA LEU A 190 6.97 6.47 -4.60
C LEU A 190 8.20 5.79 -5.20
N GLU A 191 8.33 4.47 -5.03
CA GLU A 191 9.45 3.68 -5.56
C GLU A 191 9.41 3.59 -7.09
N ASN A 192 8.24 3.43 -7.70
CA ASN A 192 8.04 3.47 -9.15
C ASN A 192 8.37 4.84 -9.74
N ALA A 193 8.26 5.91 -8.96
CA ALA A 193 8.72 7.25 -9.30
C ALA A 193 10.22 7.48 -9.03
N GLY A 194 10.96 6.47 -8.56
CA GLY A 194 12.40 6.49 -8.33
C GLY A 194 12.86 6.91 -6.93
N ALA A 195 11.94 7.05 -5.96
CA ALA A 195 12.31 7.32 -4.57
C ALA A 195 12.89 6.09 -3.88
N VAL A 196 13.75 6.32 -2.90
CA VAL A 196 14.13 5.33 -1.88
C VAL A 196 13.23 5.58 -0.67
N VAL A 197 12.37 4.60 -0.36
CA VAL A 197 11.43 4.69 0.76
C VAL A 197 11.94 3.90 1.94
N VAL A 198 11.99 4.54 3.11
CA VAL A 198 12.42 3.91 4.37
C VAL A 198 11.27 3.87 5.37
N GLN A 199 11.17 2.76 6.09
CA GLN A 199 10.09 2.51 7.05
C GLN A 199 10.65 1.99 8.37
N PRO A 200 10.11 2.43 9.52
CA PRO A 200 10.53 1.96 10.85
C PRO A 200 9.83 0.66 11.28
N ARG A 201 9.26 -0.09 10.33
CA ARG A 201 8.57 -1.37 10.56
C ARG A 201 8.92 -2.35 9.45
N GLU A 202 8.77 -3.66 9.74
CA GLU A 202 8.95 -4.71 8.72
C GLU A 202 7.97 -4.52 7.56
N ARG A 203 8.46 -4.66 6.34
CA ARG A 203 7.68 -4.50 5.09
C ARG A 203 7.08 -5.82 4.61
N ASP A 204 7.73 -6.95 4.93
CA ASP A 204 7.33 -8.26 4.45
C ASP A 204 6.27 -8.88 5.37
N THR A 205 5.20 -9.38 4.78
CA THR A 205 4.16 -10.13 5.48
C THR A 205 4.47 -11.63 5.61
N GLN A 206 5.59 -12.09 5.02
CA GLN A 206 6.05 -13.47 5.11
C GLN A 206 6.44 -13.81 6.55
N THR A 207 5.85 -14.86 7.10
CA THR A 207 6.13 -15.32 8.47
C THR A 207 7.41 -16.15 8.56
N TYR A 208 7.87 -16.72 7.46
CA TYR A 208 9.16 -17.40 7.40
C TYR A 208 10.28 -16.37 7.20
N GLU A 209 11.38 -16.58 7.92
CA GLU A 209 12.59 -15.78 7.79
C GLU A 209 13.81 -16.67 7.77
N GLN A 210 14.78 -16.34 6.95
CA GLN A 210 16.15 -16.87 7.06
C GLN A 210 17.15 -15.75 6.89
N VAL A 211 18.08 -15.65 7.84
CA VAL A 211 19.27 -14.82 7.70
C VAL A 211 20.47 -15.74 7.40
N VAL A 212 21.17 -15.44 6.32
CA VAL A 212 22.44 -16.07 5.95
C VAL A 212 23.56 -15.11 6.31
N ASP A 213 24.36 -15.47 7.29
CA ASP A 213 25.49 -14.71 7.81
C ASP A 213 26.75 -14.89 6.93
N ASP A 214 27.73 -13.97 7.01
CA ASP A 214 28.99 -14.03 6.26
C ASP A 214 29.77 -15.32 6.52
N SER A 215 29.65 -15.87 7.73
CA SER A 215 30.27 -17.13 8.14
C SER A 215 29.71 -18.36 7.42
N GLN A 216 28.51 -18.23 6.82
CA GLN A 216 27.82 -19.27 6.06
C GLN A 216 27.90 -19.05 4.54
N ALA A 217 28.40 -17.88 4.13
CA ALA A 217 28.48 -17.50 2.72
C ALA A 217 29.62 -18.23 1.98
N THR A 218 29.47 -18.36 0.67
CA THR A 218 30.54 -18.86 -0.20
C THR A 218 31.40 -17.71 -0.67
N LEU A 219 32.70 -17.76 -0.33
CA LEU A 219 33.65 -16.71 -0.69
C LEU A 219 34.42 -17.09 -1.95
N LYS A 220 34.48 -16.19 -2.93
CA LYS A 220 35.37 -16.23 -4.10
C LYS A 220 36.30 -15.00 -4.03
N GLY A 221 37.59 -15.18 -4.32
CA GLY A 221 38.56 -14.14 -4.19
C GLY A 221 39.07 -13.99 -2.75
N GLN A 222 39.60 -12.80 -2.41
CA GLN A 222 40.22 -12.52 -1.11
C GLN A 222 39.32 -11.59 -0.28
N TRP A 223 38.87 -12.07 0.85
CA TRP A 223 38.07 -11.38 1.85
C TRP A 223 38.73 -11.54 3.22
N ALA A 224 38.67 -10.51 4.04
CA ALA A 224 39.20 -10.50 5.40
C ALA A 224 38.05 -10.15 6.39
N ILE A 225 38.25 -10.56 7.65
CA ILE A 225 37.36 -10.09 8.72
C ILE A 225 37.62 -8.60 8.91
N GLY A 226 36.54 -7.79 8.94
CA GLY A 226 36.61 -6.36 9.19
C GLY A 226 36.89 -6.04 10.67
N GLU A 227 37.44 -4.84 10.92
CA GLU A 227 37.58 -4.32 12.27
C GLU A 227 36.23 -3.75 12.75
N GLY A 228 35.67 -4.27 13.83
CA GLY A 228 34.39 -3.86 14.42
C GLY A 228 33.35 -4.96 14.43
N ALA A 229 32.14 -4.60 14.84
CA ALA A 229 31.04 -5.51 15.01
C ALA A 229 30.16 -5.60 13.74
N GLY A 230 29.43 -6.71 13.63
CA GLY A 230 28.44 -6.99 12.60
C GLY A 230 27.27 -7.79 13.16
N TRP A 231 26.48 -8.34 12.27
CA TRP A 231 25.32 -9.18 12.62
C TRP A 231 25.75 -10.47 13.29
N ALA A 232 24.95 -10.87 14.29
CA ALA A 232 24.94 -12.24 14.81
C ALA A 232 23.51 -12.70 14.96
N ASN A 233 23.22 -13.89 14.45
CA ASN A 233 21.89 -14.46 14.54
C ASN A 233 21.53 -14.71 16.02
N PRO A 234 20.43 -14.14 16.54
CA PRO A 234 20.02 -14.39 17.92
C PRO A 234 19.73 -15.88 18.13
N THR A 235 20.23 -16.45 19.21
CA THR A 235 19.99 -17.87 19.55
C THR A 235 18.60 -18.09 20.15
N THR A 236 17.98 -17.03 20.66
CA THR A 236 16.64 -16.99 21.25
C THR A 236 15.94 -15.69 20.83
N HIS A 237 15.29 -15.02 21.78
CA HIS A 237 14.72 -13.69 21.53
C HIS A 237 15.75 -12.59 21.82
N LEU A 238 15.48 -11.39 21.31
CA LEU A 238 16.18 -10.18 21.71
C LEU A 238 15.56 -9.66 23.01
N LEU A 239 16.39 -9.49 24.01
CA LEU A 239 16.02 -8.86 25.27
C LEU A 239 16.24 -7.35 25.20
N GLU A 240 15.82 -6.63 26.24
CA GLU A 240 16.01 -5.19 26.32
C GLU A 240 17.49 -4.81 26.16
N GLY A 241 17.76 -3.80 25.31
CA GLY A 241 19.13 -3.34 25.02
C GLY A 241 19.92 -4.26 24.08
N ASP A 242 19.44 -5.45 23.74
CA ASP A 242 20.12 -6.32 22.78
C ASP A 242 20.11 -5.69 21.39
N ASN A 243 21.29 -5.66 20.76
CA ASN A 243 21.45 -5.24 19.37
C ASN A 243 22.20 -6.34 18.58
N PRO A 244 21.55 -7.02 17.64
CA PRO A 244 22.17 -8.13 16.91
C PRO A 244 23.37 -7.70 16.04
N PHE A 245 23.44 -6.43 15.63
CA PHE A 245 24.54 -5.90 14.82
C PHE A 245 25.81 -5.54 15.63
N THR A 246 25.79 -5.74 16.93
CA THR A 246 26.96 -5.51 17.81
C THR A 246 27.61 -6.81 18.32
N LYS A 247 27.05 -7.97 17.97
CA LYS A 247 27.44 -9.27 18.52
C LYS A 247 28.21 -10.15 17.53
N GLY A 248 28.15 -9.85 16.24
CA GLY A 248 28.82 -10.58 15.17
C GLY A 248 30.02 -9.86 14.60
N ARG A 249 30.34 -10.21 13.36
CA ARG A 249 31.41 -9.65 12.56
C ARG A 249 30.89 -9.35 11.15
N TYR A 250 31.69 -8.68 10.35
CA TYR A 250 31.49 -8.52 8.91
C TYR A 250 32.78 -8.83 8.17
N ILE A 251 32.72 -8.99 6.85
CA ILE A 251 33.91 -9.16 6.00
C ILE A 251 34.10 -7.96 5.08
N VAL A 252 35.34 -7.74 4.72
CA VAL A 252 35.79 -6.64 3.85
C VAL A 252 36.64 -7.21 2.70
N GLU A 253 36.49 -6.63 1.52
CA GLU A 253 37.31 -7.00 0.37
C GLU A 253 38.79 -6.68 0.67
N VAL A 254 39.65 -7.66 0.39
CA VAL A 254 41.09 -7.45 0.30
C VAL A 254 41.38 -6.92 -1.10
N LYS A 255 42.34 -5.99 -1.21
CA LYS A 255 42.71 -5.32 -2.45
C LYS A 255 42.74 -6.27 -3.64
N CYS A 256 41.80 -6.15 -4.55
CA CYS A 256 41.68 -6.93 -5.77
C CYS A 256 41.72 -6.03 -7.00
N ASP A 257 41.99 -6.58 -8.16
CA ASP A 257 41.92 -5.90 -9.45
C ASP A 257 40.76 -6.43 -10.30
N GLU A 258 40.48 -5.82 -11.46
CA GLU A 258 39.39 -6.22 -12.35
C GLU A 258 39.47 -7.67 -12.86
N LYS A 259 40.68 -8.28 -12.87
CA LYS A 259 40.88 -9.67 -13.31
C LYS A 259 40.59 -10.68 -12.20
N ASN A 260 40.68 -10.25 -10.94
CA ASN A 260 40.53 -11.08 -9.75
C ASN A 260 39.43 -10.52 -8.84
N LYS A 261 38.25 -10.18 -9.38
CA LYS A 261 37.11 -9.70 -8.60
C LYS A 261 36.65 -10.75 -7.59
N GLY A 262 36.61 -10.37 -6.33
CA GLY A 262 36.02 -11.17 -5.28
C GLY A 262 34.48 -11.13 -5.37
N GLU A 263 33.86 -12.22 -4.99
CA GLU A 263 32.39 -12.35 -4.87
C GLU A 263 32.04 -13.09 -3.59
N VAL A 264 31.01 -12.62 -2.87
CA VAL A 264 30.42 -13.31 -1.71
C VAL A 264 29.01 -13.73 -2.09
N ILE A 265 28.66 -15.00 -1.88
CA ILE A 265 27.40 -15.61 -2.29
C ILE A 265 26.67 -16.11 -1.06
N TYR A 266 25.49 -15.59 -0.82
CA TYR A 266 24.57 -15.95 0.26
C TYR A 266 23.43 -16.80 -0.30
N THR A 267 23.43 -18.08 0.01
CA THR A 267 22.46 -19.06 -0.52
C THR A 267 21.50 -19.49 0.58
N PRO A 268 20.22 -19.08 0.50
CA PRO A 268 19.21 -19.48 1.49
C PRO A 268 18.71 -20.91 1.24
N THR A 269 17.98 -21.45 2.21
CA THR A 269 17.16 -22.65 2.09
C THR A 269 15.73 -22.28 2.43
N LEU A 270 14.93 -21.96 1.41
CA LEU A 270 13.58 -21.40 1.57
C LEU A 270 12.51 -22.40 1.06
N PRO A 271 11.35 -22.48 1.72
CA PRO A 271 10.12 -22.94 1.05
C PRO A 271 9.80 -22.08 -0.17
N ALA A 272 9.04 -22.63 -1.12
CA ALA A 272 8.57 -21.82 -2.24
C ALA A 272 7.65 -20.69 -1.75
N GLY A 273 7.90 -19.45 -2.21
CA GLY A 273 7.17 -18.27 -1.78
C GLY A 273 7.82 -16.97 -2.25
N GLU A 274 7.20 -15.86 -1.89
CA GLU A 274 7.74 -14.50 -2.07
C GLU A 274 8.39 -14.03 -0.78
N TYR A 275 9.58 -13.45 -0.87
CA TYR A 275 10.38 -13.00 0.26
C TYR A 275 11.00 -11.64 -0.02
N ALA A 276 10.87 -10.71 0.90
CA ALA A 276 11.69 -9.50 0.88
C ALA A 276 13.15 -9.85 1.13
N VAL A 277 14.04 -9.23 0.37
CA VAL A 277 15.50 -9.38 0.49
C VAL A 277 16.09 -8.11 1.09
N TYR A 278 16.81 -8.30 2.20
CA TYR A 278 17.57 -7.26 2.88
C TYR A 278 19.04 -7.65 2.93
N VAL A 279 19.91 -6.66 2.79
CA VAL A 279 21.36 -6.83 2.93
C VAL A 279 21.88 -5.97 4.07
N SER A 280 22.98 -6.37 4.68
CA SER A 280 23.72 -5.56 5.65
C SER A 280 25.20 -5.49 5.32
N TYR A 281 25.82 -4.41 5.79
CA TYR A 281 27.24 -4.12 5.61
C TYR A 281 27.71 -3.12 6.69
N ASN A 282 29.00 -2.91 6.78
CA ASN A 282 29.59 -1.88 7.62
C ASN A 282 30.04 -0.69 6.77
N THR A 283 29.71 0.53 7.17
CA THR A 283 30.16 1.77 6.48
C THR A 283 31.57 2.15 6.94
N GLN A 284 32.49 2.27 5.98
CA GLN A 284 33.86 2.69 6.19
C GLN A 284 34.11 4.04 5.48
N PRO A 285 35.15 4.81 5.86
CA PRO A 285 35.47 6.10 5.19
C PRO A 285 35.71 5.97 3.68
N ASN A 286 36.23 4.84 3.23
CA ASN A 286 36.49 4.53 1.81
C ASN A 286 35.50 3.50 1.21
N SER A 287 34.35 3.30 1.83
CA SER A 287 33.28 2.43 1.29
C SER A 287 32.89 2.84 -0.13
N SER A 288 32.53 1.85 -0.94
CA SER A 288 32.03 2.08 -2.30
C SER A 288 30.67 2.76 -2.29
N SER A 289 30.52 3.78 -3.15
CA SER A 289 29.21 4.39 -3.41
C SER A 289 28.35 3.60 -4.40
N LYS A 290 28.86 2.47 -4.94
CA LYS A 290 28.22 1.67 -5.98
C LYS A 290 28.53 0.16 -5.82
N ALA A 291 28.42 -0.36 -4.59
CA ALA A 291 28.58 -1.79 -4.36
C ALA A 291 27.52 -2.56 -5.15
N GLN A 292 27.94 -3.58 -5.92
CA GLN A 292 27.06 -4.32 -6.81
C GLN A 292 26.51 -5.55 -6.10
N TYR A 293 25.21 -5.59 -5.93
CA TYR A 293 24.46 -6.73 -5.43
C TYR A 293 23.67 -7.39 -6.55
N THR A 294 23.63 -8.69 -6.57
CA THR A 294 22.83 -9.50 -7.51
C THR A 294 21.90 -10.39 -6.71
N VAL A 295 20.61 -10.29 -6.96
CA VAL A 295 19.60 -11.24 -6.48
C VAL A 295 19.31 -12.21 -7.61
N MET A 296 19.59 -13.49 -7.40
CA MET A 296 19.16 -14.58 -8.27
C MET A 296 17.91 -15.22 -7.66
N HIS A 297 16.80 -15.21 -8.40
CA HIS A 297 15.49 -15.60 -7.92
C HIS A 297 14.76 -16.44 -8.97
N LYS A 298 14.60 -17.72 -8.70
CA LYS A 298 14.02 -18.73 -9.62
C LYS A 298 14.58 -18.62 -11.05
N GLY A 299 15.91 -18.46 -11.14
CA GLY A 299 16.63 -18.37 -12.41
C GLY A 299 16.66 -16.98 -13.06
N GLN A 300 15.94 -16.01 -12.54
CA GLN A 300 16.02 -14.61 -12.97
C GLN A 300 17.09 -13.85 -12.18
N LYS A 301 17.68 -12.84 -12.81
CA LYS A 301 18.76 -12.05 -12.23
C LYS A 301 18.37 -10.58 -12.16
N THR A 302 18.29 -10.03 -10.94
CA THR A 302 18.11 -8.58 -10.72
C THR A 302 19.31 -8.00 -10.00
N THR A 303 19.83 -6.87 -10.47
CA THR A 303 21.04 -6.23 -9.96
C THR A 303 20.76 -4.86 -9.35
N PHE A 304 21.51 -4.58 -8.27
CA PHE A 304 21.40 -3.34 -7.52
C PHE A 304 22.76 -2.70 -7.32
N SER A 305 22.76 -1.38 -7.31
CA SER A 305 23.87 -0.58 -6.82
C SER A 305 23.51 -0.04 -5.44
N VAL A 306 24.30 -0.34 -4.42
CA VAL A 306 24.12 0.12 -3.04
C VAL A 306 25.25 1.07 -2.65
N ASN A 307 24.87 2.25 -2.16
CA ASN A 307 25.83 3.25 -1.67
C ASN A 307 26.20 2.93 -0.21
N GLN A 308 27.30 2.22 0.00
CA GLN A 308 27.77 1.81 1.32
C GLN A 308 28.41 2.94 2.16
N LYS A 309 28.43 4.20 1.65
CA LYS A 309 28.83 5.39 2.42
C LYS A 309 27.73 5.85 3.39
N MET A 310 26.59 5.20 3.40
CA MET A 310 25.44 5.43 4.26
C MET A 310 24.76 4.10 4.65
N GLY A 311 24.01 4.07 5.76
CA GLY A 311 23.15 2.95 6.12
C GLY A 311 23.88 1.68 6.57
N GLY A 312 25.14 1.75 7.02
CA GLY A 312 25.83 0.57 7.58
C GLY A 312 25.29 0.17 8.97
N GLY A 313 25.33 -1.13 9.27
CA GLY A 313 24.87 -1.68 10.55
C GLY A 313 23.35 -1.75 10.71
N THR A 314 22.63 -1.85 9.60
CA THR A 314 21.17 -2.05 9.59
C THR A 314 20.73 -2.85 8.38
N TRP A 315 19.45 -3.24 8.32
CA TRP A 315 18.85 -3.91 7.18
C TRP A 315 18.51 -2.93 6.06
N VAL A 316 19.02 -3.20 4.86
CA VAL A 316 18.81 -2.42 3.64
C VAL A 316 17.96 -3.23 2.66
N TYR A 317 16.74 -2.79 2.43
CA TYR A 317 15.79 -3.46 1.52
C TYR A 317 16.22 -3.31 0.05
N LEU A 318 16.25 -4.42 -0.68
CA LEU A 318 16.51 -4.45 -2.12
C LEU A 318 15.23 -4.64 -2.95
N GLY A 319 14.32 -5.50 -2.52
CA GLY A 319 13.10 -5.86 -3.24
C GLY A 319 12.45 -7.12 -2.67
N THR A 320 11.27 -7.46 -3.18
CA THR A 320 10.59 -8.73 -2.87
C THR A 320 10.61 -9.61 -4.12
N PHE A 321 11.00 -10.88 -3.98
CA PHE A 321 11.25 -11.81 -5.08
C PHE A 321 10.68 -13.20 -4.78
N ALA A 322 10.34 -13.94 -5.84
CA ALA A 322 9.93 -15.32 -5.71
C ALA A 322 11.16 -16.25 -5.60
N PHE A 323 11.12 -17.15 -4.61
CA PHE A 323 12.12 -18.17 -4.39
C PHE A 323 11.48 -19.56 -4.34
N ASP A 324 12.30 -20.59 -4.51
CA ASP A 324 11.97 -21.99 -4.29
C ASP A 324 13.13 -22.72 -3.59
N SER A 325 13.08 -24.05 -3.53
CA SER A 325 14.12 -24.84 -2.87
C SER A 325 15.38 -25.10 -3.73
N ASP A 326 15.42 -24.65 -5.00
CA ASP A 326 16.58 -24.85 -5.89
C ASP A 326 17.69 -23.84 -5.55
N LYS A 327 18.68 -24.30 -4.80
CA LYS A 327 19.83 -23.50 -4.36
C LYS A 327 20.73 -22.99 -5.50
N THR A 328 20.64 -23.56 -6.69
CA THR A 328 21.45 -23.13 -7.84
C THR A 328 20.90 -21.87 -8.49
N ASN A 329 19.60 -21.65 -8.33
CA ASN A 329 18.84 -20.56 -8.94
C ASN A 329 18.34 -19.52 -7.93
N ASN A 330 18.75 -19.63 -6.65
CA ASN A 330 18.29 -18.78 -5.55
C ASN A 330 19.47 -18.40 -4.64
N TYR A 331 19.96 -17.15 -4.77
CA TYR A 331 21.00 -16.60 -3.92
C TYR A 331 21.08 -15.07 -4.03
N VAL A 332 21.77 -14.46 -3.11
CA VAL A 332 22.23 -13.07 -3.24
C VAL A 332 23.75 -13.05 -3.30
N SER A 333 24.33 -12.31 -4.23
CA SER A 333 25.78 -12.10 -4.25
C SER A 333 26.15 -10.63 -4.21
N VAL A 334 27.31 -10.34 -3.64
CA VAL A 334 27.94 -9.01 -3.67
C VAL A 334 29.34 -9.13 -4.28
N THR A 335 29.65 -8.20 -5.18
CA THR A 335 30.93 -8.18 -5.90
C THR A 335 31.83 -7.08 -5.35
N ALA A 336 33.11 -7.40 -5.17
CA ALA A 336 34.14 -6.45 -4.78
C ALA A 336 34.24 -5.25 -5.72
N ALA A 337 34.59 -4.06 -5.21
CA ALA A 337 34.73 -2.84 -6.00
C ALA A 337 35.83 -2.93 -7.04
N ALA A 338 36.94 -3.62 -6.71
CA ALA A 338 38.06 -3.92 -7.59
C ALA A 338 38.76 -2.70 -8.25
N ASN A 339 38.55 -1.48 -7.73
CA ASN A 339 39.10 -0.25 -8.28
C ASN A 339 40.32 0.30 -7.50
N GLY A 340 40.72 -0.39 -6.44
CA GLY A 340 41.87 -0.09 -5.59
C GLY A 340 41.76 1.21 -4.76
N LYS A 341 40.63 1.91 -4.83
CA LYS A 341 40.37 3.16 -4.08
C LYS A 341 39.25 3.03 -3.09
N GLU A 342 38.16 2.39 -3.50
CA GLU A 342 36.98 2.09 -2.66
C GLU A 342 37.00 0.62 -2.27
N ILE A 343 36.32 0.29 -1.19
CA ILE A 343 36.16 -1.08 -0.70
C ILE A 343 34.68 -1.42 -0.57
N VAL A 344 34.39 -2.70 -0.70
CA VAL A 344 33.06 -3.27 -0.39
C VAL A 344 33.17 -4.05 0.91
N THR A 345 32.21 -3.83 1.80
CA THR A 345 31.98 -4.65 2.98
C THR A 345 30.68 -5.41 2.82
N THR A 346 30.53 -6.54 3.48
CA THR A 346 29.29 -7.31 3.53
C THR A 346 29.23 -8.10 4.83
N ASP A 347 28.01 -8.34 5.30
CA ASP A 347 27.79 -8.91 6.64
C ASP A 347 26.79 -10.06 6.52
N ALA A 348 25.50 -9.78 6.43
CA ALA A 348 24.47 -10.78 6.34
C ALA A 348 23.40 -10.43 5.27
N VAL A 349 22.65 -11.44 4.84
CA VAL A 349 21.48 -11.28 3.96
C VAL A 349 20.27 -11.94 4.60
N LYS A 350 19.20 -11.15 4.75
CA LYS A 350 17.92 -11.59 5.31
C LYS A 350 16.90 -11.80 4.18
N PHE A 351 16.19 -12.92 4.26
CA PHE A 351 15.09 -13.31 3.39
C PHE A 351 13.82 -13.48 4.22
N GLY A 352 12.77 -12.74 3.90
CA GLY A 352 11.47 -12.81 4.56
C GLY A 352 11.32 -11.87 5.77
N GLY A 353 10.10 -11.74 6.25
CA GLY A 353 9.72 -10.86 7.37
C GLY A 353 9.96 -11.48 8.75
N GLY A 354 9.51 -12.71 8.90
CA GLY A 354 9.63 -13.48 10.15
C GLY A 354 8.59 -13.12 11.21
N MET A 355 8.68 -13.86 12.32
CA MET A 355 7.91 -13.64 13.53
C MET A 355 8.60 -12.60 14.43
N GLY A 356 7.82 -11.92 15.26
CA GLY A 356 8.34 -11.03 16.29
C GLY A 356 9.35 -11.74 17.21
N SER A 357 10.52 -11.14 17.33
CA SER A 357 11.66 -11.76 18.05
C SER A 357 12.13 -10.95 19.27
N VAL A 358 11.54 -9.79 19.53
CA VAL A 358 11.81 -9.00 20.73
C VAL A 358 10.88 -9.44 21.84
N ALA A 359 11.47 -9.84 22.97
CA ALA A 359 10.73 -10.28 24.13
C ALA A 359 10.69 -9.21 25.22
N ARG A 360 9.58 -9.16 25.95
CA ARG A 360 9.38 -8.25 27.09
C ARG A 360 9.09 -9.07 28.35
N TYR A 361 9.58 -8.59 29.48
CA TYR A 361 9.41 -9.27 30.75
C TYR A 361 8.08 -8.95 31.39
N LYS A 362 7.48 -9.95 32.01
CA LYS A 362 6.54 -9.72 33.10
C LYS A 362 7.33 -9.27 34.31
N GLN A 363 7.06 -8.09 34.84
CA GLN A 363 7.72 -7.65 36.08
C GLN A 363 7.28 -8.56 37.22
N PRO A 364 8.18 -9.02 38.09
CA PRO A 364 7.77 -9.69 39.31
C PRO A 364 6.92 -8.71 40.13
N ASN A 365 5.76 -9.16 40.59
CA ASN A 365 4.89 -8.40 41.48
C ASN A 365 5.66 -8.06 42.77
N SER A 366 6.28 -6.93 42.85
CA SER A 366 6.94 -6.30 44.02
C SER A 366 8.37 -5.86 43.76
N PHE A 367 8.57 -4.72 43.13
CA PHE A 367 9.78 -3.92 43.34
C PHE A 367 9.51 -2.72 44.27
N GLU A 368 8.78 -2.92 45.35
CA GLU A 368 8.67 -1.83 46.33
C GLU A 368 9.92 -1.64 47.19
N ASN A 369 10.94 -2.55 47.17
CA ASN A 369 12.13 -2.46 48.03
C ASN A 369 13.41 -3.09 47.48
N VAL A 370 13.72 -2.96 46.18
CA VAL A 370 15.08 -3.27 45.71
C VAL A 370 15.95 -2.03 45.81
N PRO A 371 17.08 -2.06 46.57
CA PRO A 371 18.02 -0.94 46.59
C PRO A 371 18.53 -0.64 45.18
N SER A 372 18.67 0.64 44.86
CA SER A 372 19.26 1.07 43.56
C SER A 372 20.62 0.38 43.38
N SER A 373 20.93 -0.10 42.18
CA SER A 373 22.24 -0.74 41.89
C SER A 373 23.44 0.17 42.19
N LYS A 374 23.21 1.45 42.48
CA LYS A 374 24.24 2.40 42.93
C LYS A 374 24.62 2.25 44.41
N ASP A 375 23.83 1.52 45.19
CA ASP A 375 23.99 1.38 46.64
C ASP A 375 24.54 0.00 47.08
N LEU A 376 24.86 -0.87 46.09
CA LEU A 376 25.40 -2.21 46.36
C LEU A 376 26.89 -2.30 46.00
N PRO A 377 27.69 -3.12 46.71
CA PRO A 377 29.06 -3.44 46.34
C PRO A 377 29.14 -4.11 44.96
N GLU A 378 30.15 -3.78 44.14
CA GLU A 378 30.34 -4.30 42.78
C GLU A 378 30.31 -5.83 42.64
N SER A 379 30.71 -6.55 43.68
CA SER A 379 30.70 -8.03 43.76
C SER A 379 29.28 -8.61 43.87
N ASP A 380 28.35 -7.88 44.50
CA ASP A 380 26.98 -8.35 44.74
C ASP A 380 26.08 -8.00 43.54
N VAL A 381 26.36 -6.91 42.83
CA VAL A 381 25.71 -6.53 41.59
C VAL A 381 25.92 -7.59 40.52
N ALA A 382 27.12 -8.12 40.33
CA ALA A 382 27.40 -9.14 39.31
C ALA A 382 26.74 -10.51 39.56
N MET A 383 26.43 -10.85 40.81
CA MET A 383 25.73 -12.11 41.14
C MET A 383 24.20 -11.98 41.06
N ILE A 384 23.68 -10.81 41.39
CA ILE A 384 22.25 -10.50 41.24
C ILE A 384 21.89 -10.42 39.78
N ASP A 385 22.69 -9.74 38.94
CA ASP A 385 22.48 -9.60 37.49
C ASP A 385 22.43 -10.96 36.76
N SER A 386 23.23 -11.95 37.19
CA SER A 386 23.22 -13.26 36.49
C SER A 386 22.02 -14.15 36.87
N ALA A 387 21.59 -14.15 38.11
CA ALA A 387 20.43 -14.93 38.56
C ALA A 387 19.12 -14.28 38.14
N GLU A 388 19.04 -12.95 38.14
CA GLU A 388 17.91 -12.17 37.69
C GLU A 388 17.79 -12.22 36.14
N LEU A 389 18.91 -12.18 35.42
CA LEU A 389 18.96 -12.35 33.97
C LEU A 389 18.45 -13.75 33.55
N LEU A 390 18.82 -14.81 34.25
CA LEU A 390 18.35 -16.17 34.02
C LEU A 390 16.85 -16.34 34.35
N ALA A 391 16.39 -15.75 35.45
CA ALA A 391 14.98 -15.76 35.83
C ALA A 391 14.12 -14.93 34.84
N ASN A 392 14.63 -13.81 34.38
CA ASN A 392 13.99 -12.97 33.42
C ASN A 392 13.91 -13.62 32.02
N GLN A 393 14.96 -14.33 31.59
CA GLN A 393 14.93 -15.10 30.33
C GLN A 393 13.83 -16.17 30.33
N ALA A 394 13.52 -16.77 31.47
CA ALA A 394 12.46 -17.78 31.59
C ALA A 394 11.04 -17.19 31.54
N ASN A 395 10.89 -15.90 31.79
CA ASN A 395 9.58 -15.20 31.83
C ASN A 395 9.38 -14.19 30.70
N ALA A 396 10.33 -14.06 29.80
CA ALA A 396 10.21 -13.14 28.65
C ALA A 396 9.23 -13.69 27.61
N ILE A 397 8.34 -12.85 27.14
CA ILE A 397 7.33 -13.19 26.13
C ILE A 397 7.45 -12.30 24.91
N THR A 398 7.46 -12.90 23.72
CA THR A 398 7.31 -12.19 22.43
C THR A 398 5.83 -11.91 22.15
N SER A 399 5.53 -11.16 21.12
CA SER A 399 4.15 -10.92 20.67
C SER A 399 3.45 -12.21 20.22
N GLY A 400 4.21 -13.20 19.74
CA GLY A 400 3.68 -14.40 19.08
C GLY A 400 3.11 -14.14 17.70
N LEU A 401 3.28 -12.92 17.16
CA LEU A 401 2.72 -12.46 15.89
C LEU A 401 3.84 -12.21 14.85
N PRO A 402 3.48 -12.13 13.56
CA PRO A 402 4.39 -11.71 12.50
C PRO A 402 4.97 -10.32 12.78
N ARG A 403 6.26 -10.13 12.46
CA ARG A 403 7.00 -8.88 12.77
C ARG A 403 6.38 -7.64 12.15
N TYR A 404 5.75 -7.74 10.97
CA TYR A 404 5.10 -6.59 10.34
C TYR A 404 3.94 -6.00 11.15
N ILE A 405 3.38 -6.75 12.09
CA ILE A 405 2.30 -6.33 12.99
C ILE A 405 2.83 -5.55 14.20
N GLU A 406 4.07 -5.79 14.59
CA GLU A 406 4.68 -5.18 15.78
C GLU A 406 4.95 -3.68 15.59
N ALA A 407 4.97 -2.97 16.70
CA ALA A 407 5.29 -1.55 16.76
C ALA A 407 6.74 -1.26 16.31
N ALA A 408 6.97 -0.03 15.85
CA ALA A 408 8.22 0.40 15.24
C ALA A 408 9.44 0.19 16.15
N ARG A 409 9.31 0.37 17.46
CA ARG A 409 10.43 0.21 18.39
C ARG A 409 11.06 -1.19 18.34
N TYR A 410 10.27 -2.25 18.10
CA TYR A 410 10.78 -3.63 18.05
C TYR A 410 11.51 -3.92 16.75
N TRP A 411 11.01 -3.40 15.63
CA TRP A 411 11.73 -3.45 14.37
C TRP A 411 13.05 -2.69 14.45
N MET A 412 13.07 -1.49 15.05
CA MET A 412 14.29 -0.71 15.23
C MET A 412 15.35 -1.49 16.02
N GLN A 413 14.97 -2.12 17.13
CA GLN A 413 15.87 -2.98 17.90
C GLN A 413 16.39 -4.14 17.05
N TYR A 414 15.52 -4.86 16.37
CA TYR A 414 15.88 -6.00 15.52
C TYR A 414 16.78 -5.56 14.35
N SER A 415 16.58 -4.37 13.81
CA SER A 415 17.32 -3.82 12.67
C SER A 415 18.61 -3.08 13.07
N GLY A 416 19.08 -3.19 14.30
CA GLY A 416 20.37 -2.66 14.70
C GLY A 416 20.40 -1.17 15.07
N ILE A 417 19.24 -0.51 15.14
CA ILE A 417 19.18 0.88 15.58
C ILE A 417 19.58 0.97 17.06
N PRO A 418 20.38 1.97 17.45
CA PRO A 418 20.81 2.12 18.83
C PRO A 418 19.65 2.27 19.81
N ASP A 419 19.81 1.71 21.02
CA ASP A 419 18.83 1.76 22.11
C ASP A 419 18.37 3.19 22.42
N SER A 420 19.26 4.16 22.43
CA SER A 420 18.96 5.58 22.65
C SER A 420 17.95 6.20 21.68
N ILE A 421 17.65 5.54 20.57
CA ILE A 421 16.70 6.02 19.54
C ILE A 421 15.29 5.51 19.82
N TYR A 422 15.13 4.25 20.25
CA TYR A 422 13.82 3.63 20.41
C TYR A 422 13.39 3.40 21.88
N ASN A 423 14.24 3.68 22.84
CA ASN A 423 14.02 3.44 24.26
C ASN A 423 13.99 4.76 25.06
N TYR A 424 13.05 5.63 24.68
CA TYR A 424 12.92 7.01 25.19
C TYR A 424 12.61 7.06 26.70
N THR A 425 11.89 6.05 27.24
CA THR A 425 11.45 6.00 28.64
C THR A 425 12.25 5.01 29.49
N ASP A 426 13.40 4.55 29.03
CA ASP A 426 14.18 3.46 29.67
C ASP A 426 13.32 2.21 29.90
N SER A 427 12.59 1.79 28.84
CA SER A 427 11.71 0.61 28.82
C SER A 427 10.56 0.60 29.83
N LYS A 428 10.23 1.74 30.40
CA LYS A 428 9.13 1.87 31.37
C LYS A 428 7.77 1.96 30.70
N ASN A 429 7.71 2.38 29.43
CA ASN A 429 6.46 2.60 28.72
C ASN A 429 6.65 2.44 27.20
N ASP A 430 6.45 1.23 26.68
CA ASP A 430 6.61 0.92 25.26
C ASP A 430 5.65 1.71 24.36
N TYR A 431 4.51 2.15 24.88
CA TYR A 431 3.60 3.03 24.15
C TYR A 431 4.24 4.38 23.84
N VAL A 432 4.87 5.00 24.85
CA VAL A 432 5.57 6.28 24.68
C VAL A 432 6.82 6.10 23.83
N ASP A 433 7.57 5.03 24.09
CA ASP A 433 8.77 4.70 23.33
C ASP A 433 8.46 4.55 21.84
N ASP A 434 7.38 3.85 21.47
CA ASP A 434 7.01 3.63 20.08
C ASP A 434 6.68 4.93 19.35
N TYR A 435 5.80 5.79 19.90
CA TYR A 435 5.43 7.01 19.19
C TYR A 435 6.54 8.06 19.14
N ALA A 436 7.41 8.12 20.17
CA ALA A 436 8.55 9.04 20.18
C ALA A 436 9.65 8.58 19.23
N ALA A 437 9.94 7.27 19.24
CA ALA A 437 11.02 6.67 18.46
C ALA A 437 10.93 6.98 16.97
N ARG A 438 9.75 6.97 16.39
CA ARG A 438 9.57 7.13 14.93
C ARG A 438 10.11 8.47 14.43
N GLY A 439 9.85 9.58 15.14
CA GLY A 439 10.38 10.89 14.79
C GLY A 439 11.88 11.03 15.07
N ILE A 440 12.37 10.43 16.17
CA ILE A 440 13.79 10.43 16.54
C ILE A 440 14.60 9.59 15.55
N TRP A 441 14.05 8.44 15.10
CA TRP A 441 14.65 7.58 14.09
C TRP A 441 14.89 8.33 12.76
N VAL A 442 13.96 9.20 12.33
CA VAL A 442 14.17 10.07 11.16
C VAL A 442 15.45 10.90 11.29
N ASN A 443 15.72 11.45 12.48
CA ASN A 443 16.92 12.23 12.74
C ASN A 443 18.19 11.36 12.72
N TYR A 444 18.13 10.15 13.26
CA TYR A 444 19.21 9.20 13.22
C TYR A 444 19.55 8.74 11.79
N LEU A 445 18.53 8.46 10.98
CA LEU A 445 18.76 8.17 9.56
C LEU A 445 19.48 9.32 8.86
N ALA A 446 19.04 10.57 9.11
CA ALA A 446 19.57 11.77 8.45
C ALA A 446 20.92 12.23 9.05
N GLY A 447 21.27 11.83 10.24
CA GLY A 447 22.47 12.23 10.95
C GLY A 447 23.76 11.95 10.16
N GLY A 448 24.66 12.93 10.08
CA GLY A 448 25.87 12.91 9.23
C GLY A 448 25.66 13.37 7.79
N SER A 449 24.42 13.36 7.29
CA SER A 449 24.09 13.80 5.93
C SER A 449 23.94 15.33 5.83
N ALA A 450 23.80 15.82 4.61
CA ALA A 450 23.51 17.24 4.36
C ALA A 450 22.18 17.72 4.98
N ALA A 451 21.24 16.82 5.29
CA ALA A 451 20.00 17.14 5.95
C ALA A 451 20.20 17.42 7.46
N ASN A 452 21.12 16.70 8.11
CA ASN A 452 21.41 16.82 9.54
C ASN A 452 22.93 16.61 9.82
N PRO A 453 23.79 17.57 9.43
CA PRO A 453 25.23 17.34 9.39
C PRO A 453 25.94 17.35 10.75
N LYS A 454 25.27 17.78 11.83
CA LYS A 454 25.88 17.94 13.16
C LYS A 454 25.66 16.74 14.07
N GLU A 455 24.68 15.90 13.78
CA GLU A 455 24.35 14.72 14.57
C GLU A 455 24.96 13.47 13.92
N ALA A 456 25.34 12.50 14.74
CA ALA A 456 25.75 11.19 14.25
C ALA A 456 24.54 10.39 13.78
N GLY A 457 24.71 9.55 12.76
CA GLY A 457 23.65 8.70 12.25
C GLY A 457 24.05 7.93 11.00
N LEU A 458 23.07 7.54 10.21
CA LEU A 458 23.25 6.66 9.04
C LEU A 458 23.59 7.39 7.74
N ASN A 459 23.77 8.71 7.77
CA ASN A 459 24.18 9.54 6.63
C ASN A 459 23.19 9.53 5.44
N ILE A 460 21.90 9.26 5.68
CA ILE A 460 20.87 9.18 4.62
C ILE A 460 20.24 10.57 4.42
N PRO A 461 20.36 11.21 3.25
CA PRO A 461 19.85 12.56 3.01
C PRO A 461 18.33 12.56 2.81
N LEU A 462 17.56 12.54 3.89
CA LEU A 462 16.09 12.53 3.85
C LEU A 462 15.52 13.85 3.35
N HIS A 463 14.55 13.76 2.43
CA HIS A 463 13.89 14.90 1.81
C HIS A 463 12.56 15.27 2.48
N ALA A 464 11.87 14.29 3.03
CA ALA A 464 10.62 14.47 3.78
C ALA A 464 10.29 13.24 4.63
N SER A 465 9.35 13.41 5.59
CA SER A 465 8.74 12.30 6.33
C SER A 465 7.23 12.45 6.48
N LEU A 466 6.53 11.31 6.60
CA LEU A 466 5.09 11.23 6.79
C LEU A 466 4.75 10.22 7.89
N ALA A 467 4.03 10.66 8.92
CA ALA A 467 3.28 9.82 9.83
C ALA A 467 1.83 9.75 9.35
N PHE A 468 1.33 8.56 9.07
CA PHE A 468 -0.03 8.38 8.57
C PHE A 468 -0.91 7.71 9.63
N HIS A 469 -1.87 8.46 10.15
CA HIS A 469 -2.82 8.07 11.19
C HIS A 469 -4.27 8.25 10.73
N THR A 470 -5.20 7.79 11.57
CA THR A 470 -6.62 8.10 11.47
C THR A 470 -7.11 8.73 12.77
N ASP A 471 -8.05 9.66 12.66
CA ASP A 471 -8.70 10.28 13.82
C ASP A 471 -9.66 9.28 14.50
N ALA A 472 -10.17 9.67 15.66
CA ALA A 472 -11.16 8.92 16.42
C ALA A 472 -12.45 9.74 16.58
N GLY A 473 -13.56 9.05 16.79
CA GLY A 473 -14.86 9.66 17.07
C GLY A 473 -15.95 9.31 16.06
N VAL A 474 -17.14 9.07 16.59
CA VAL A 474 -18.33 8.73 15.81
C VAL A 474 -19.05 10.00 15.40
N ARG A 475 -19.32 10.16 14.10
CA ARG A 475 -20.07 11.28 13.51
C ARG A 475 -21.08 10.74 12.48
N LYS A 476 -21.97 11.63 11.99
CA LYS A 476 -22.95 11.29 10.95
C LYS A 476 -22.40 11.55 9.54
N ASP A 477 -21.46 12.46 9.41
CA ASP A 477 -20.83 12.92 8.18
C ASP A 477 -19.38 12.43 8.06
N VAL A 478 -18.78 12.63 6.90
CA VAL A 478 -17.37 12.32 6.64
C VAL A 478 -16.48 13.27 7.46
N VAL A 479 -15.62 12.71 8.30
CA VAL A 479 -14.64 13.47 9.10
C VAL A 479 -13.58 14.09 8.20
N GLY A 480 -13.13 13.39 7.15
CA GLY A 480 -12.28 13.91 6.09
C GLY A 480 -10.79 13.98 6.45
N THR A 481 -10.13 15.08 6.04
CA THR A 481 -8.65 15.16 6.01
C THR A 481 -8.15 16.27 6.95
N LEU A 482 -7.38 15.87 7.98
CA LEU A 482 -6.65 16.76 8.88
C LEU A 482 -5.14 16.58 8.68
N LEU A 483 -4.41 17.68 8.56
CA LEU A 483 -2.94 17.66 8.55
C LEU A 483 -2.40 18.37 9.80
N ILE A 484 -1.45 17.71 10.46
CA ILE A 484 -0.74 18.21 11.63
C ILE A 484 0.70 18.49 11.23
N TYR A 485 1.19 19.66 11.57
CA TYR A 485 2.58 20.06 11.40
C TYR A 485 3.09 20.75 12.66
N LYS A 486 4.42 20.90 12.80
CA LYS A 486 5.02 21.70 13.87
C LYS A 486 6.07 22.66 13.31
N ASP A 487 5.93 23.93 13.67
CA ASP A 487 6.77 25.04 13.23
C ASP A 487 8.08 25.20 14.03
N HIS A 488 8.28 24.40 15.07
CA HIS A 488 9.50 24.31 15.85
C HIS A 488 9.77 22.86 16.30
N ASP A 489 10.99 22.56 16.69
CA ASP A 489 11.38 21.28 17.28
C ASP A 489 11.29 21.29 18.83
N ASP A 490 11.87 20.27 19.46
CA ASP A 490 11.90 20.15 20.93
C ASP A 490 12.67 21.26 21.64
N GLU A 491 13.65 21.84 20.95
CA GLU A 491 14.49 22.96 21.43
C GLU A 491 13.90 24.33 21.06
N MET A 492 12.64 24.37 20.60
CA MET A 492 11.98 25.57 20.09
C MET A 492 12.64 26.22 18.86
N CYS A 493 13.48 25.46 18.13
CA CYS A 493 14.12 25.95 16.93
C CYS A 493 13.12 26.01 15.76
N LYS A 494 12.92 27.17 15.16
CA LYS A 494 12.05 27.38 13.99
C LYS A 494 12.76 27.11 12.64
N THR A 495 13.96 26.55 12.67
CA THR A 495 14.73 26.17 11.47
C THR A 495 15.25 24.75 11.57
N TYR A 496 15.38 24.10 10.41
CA TYR A 496 16.10 22.82 10.30
C TYR A 496 17.62 23.02 10.47
N PRO A 497 18.40 21.94 10.66
CA PRO A 497 19.87 22.00 10.67
C PRO A 497 20.47 22.60 9.39
N THR A 498 19.74 22.53 8.27
CA THR A 498 20.10 23.20 7.00
C THR A 498 19.95 24.72 7.02
N GLY A 499 19.44 25.33 8.09
CA GLY A 499 19.11 26.74 8.21
C GLY A 499 17.81 27.15 7.53
N LYS A 500 17.03 26.23 6.95
CA LYS A 500 15.72 26.51 6.33
C LYS A 500 14.61 26.55 7.37
N SER A 501 13.58 27.36 7.13
CA SER A 501 12.44 27.50 8.05
C SER A 501 11.60 26.25 8.11
N ARG A 502 11.17 25.85 9.32
CA ARG A 502 10.21 24.77 9.54
C ARG A 502 8.78 25.11 9.10
N ILE A 503 8.52 26.34 8.63
CA ILE A 503 7.26 26.68 7.95
C ILE A 503 7.03 25.79 6.70
N LEU A 504 8.06 25.18 6.16
CA LEU A 504 7.98 24.19 5.07
C LEU A 504 7.20 22.93 5.47
N ASN A 505 7.08 22.62 6.77
CA ASN A 505 6.15 21.59 7.27
C ASN A 505 4.70 21.95 6.92
N ARG A 506 4.35 23.24 7.07
CA ARG A 506 3.03 23.75 6.68
C ARG A 506 2.82 23.69 5.16
N ASP A 507 3.86 23.99 4.38
CA ASP A 507 3.77 23.86 2.91
C ASP A 507 3.48 22.42 2.51
N LEU A 508 4.22 21.43 3.04
CA LEU A 508 4.00 20.01 2.77
C LEU A 508 2.60 19.56 3.23
N ALA A 509 2.15 20.03 4.41
CA ALA A 509 0.82 19.75 4.91
C ALA A 509 -0.27 20.28 3.97
N ASP A 510 -0.11 21.48 3.44
CA ASP A 510 -1.10 22.07 2.53
C ASP A 510 -1.09 21.38 1.15
N TYR A 511 0.08 21.01 0.61
CA TYR A 511 0.15 20.17 -0.61
C TYR A 511 -0.64 18.87 -0.42
N MET A 512 -0.42 18.18 0.70
CA MET A 512 -1.06 16.89 0.96
C MET A 512 -2.56 17.02 1.19
N GLN A 513 -3.00 17.99 1.99
CA GLN A 513 -4.41 18.23 2.23
C GLN A 513 -5.15 18.66 0.97
N THR A 514 -4.58 19.59 0.21
CA THR A 514 -5.18 20.09 -1.03
C THR A 514 -5.37 18.97 -2.03
N GLN A 515 -4.33 18.17 -2.26
CA GLN A 515 -4.39 17.10 -3.25
C GLN A 515 -5.39 16.00 -2.86
N ILE A 516 -5.38 15.55 -1.58
CA ILE A 516 -6.34 14.53 -1.12
C ILE A 516 -7.78 15.06 -1.26
N VAL A 517 -8.03 16.28 -0.79
CA VAL A 517 -9.38 16.85 -0.82
C VAL A 517 -9.88 17.06 -2.25
N GLU A 518 -9.05 17.55 -3.15
CA GLU A 518 -9.42 17.78 -4.54
C GLU A 518 -9.71 16.48 -5.28
N ASP A 519 -8.85 15.47 -5.16
CA ASP A 519 -9.05 14.16 -5.80
C ASP A 519 -10.30 13.46 -5.26
N MET A 520 -10.50 13.46 -3.93
CA MET A 520 -11.68 12.85 -3.32
C MET A 520 -12.99 13.53 -3.72
N ARG A 521 -12.98 14.87 -3.83
CA ARG A 521 -14.14 15.63 -4.31
C ARG A 521 -14.44 15.41 -5.77
N ALA A 522 -13.42 15.24 -6.57
CA ALA A 522 -13.59 15.03 -8.01
C ALA A 522 -14.15 13.63 -8.34
N ILE A 523 -13.78 12.61 -7.57
CA ILE A 523 -14.08 11.20 -7.90
C ILE A 523 -15.24 10.64 -7.07
N TYR A 524 -15.28 10.91 -5.75
CA TYR A 524 -16.17 10.18 -4.84
C TYR A 524 -17.20 11.04 -4.11
N VAL A 525 -16.75 12.10 -3.43
CA VAL A 525 -17.59 12.88 -2.50
C VAL A 525 -17.35 14.38 -2.70
N PRO A 526 -18.24 15.10 -3.42
CA PRO A 526 -18.08 16.54 -3.65
C PRO A 526 -17.93 17.38 -2.37
N GLU A 527 -18.53 16.91 -1.27
CA GLU A 527 -18.51 17.55 0.05
C GLU A 527 -17.41 17.00 0.97
N TRP A 528 -16.39 16.30 0.42
CA TRP A 528 -15.29 15.77 1.24
C TRP A 528 -14.72 16.86 2.14
N THR A 529 -14.65 16.57 3.45
CA THR A 529 -14.33 17.55 4.46
C THR A 529 -12.86 17.93 4.45
N ARG A 530 -12.57 19.22 4.21
CA ARG A 530 -11.26 19.80 4.43
C ARG A 530 -11.22 20.36 5.87
N ARG A 531 -10.39 19.78 6.73
CA ARG A 531 -10.20 20.24 8.11
C ARG A 531 -9.10 21.30 8.19
N GLN A 532 -8.70 21.68 9.39
CA GLN A 532 -7.65 22.68 9.59
C GLN A 532 -6.24 22.12 9.25
N LEU A 533 -5.32 23.03 8.93
CA LEU A 533 -3.89 22.80 9.03
C LEU A 533 -3.48 23.08 10.48
N ASN A 534 -3.15 22.03 11.23
CA ASN A 534 -3.03 22.11 12.68
C ASN A 534 -1.55 22.20 13.13
N ASN A 535 -1.14 23.36 13.65
CA ASN A 535 0.18 23.54 14.28
C ASN A 535 0.11 22.99 15.72
N SER A 536 0.36 21.68 15.88
CA SER A 536 0.25 20.97 17.16
C SER A 536 1.48 20.15 17.48
N SER A 537 1.78 20.02 18.78
CA SER A 537 3.01 19.41 19.29
C SER A 537 2.89 17.89 19.40
N TYR A 538 2.59 17.22 18.28
CA TYR A 538 2.71 15.76 18.18
C TYR A 538 4.17 15.38 17.98
N ALA A 539 4.64 14.31 18.63
CA ALA A 539 6.03 13.85 18.58
C ALA A 539 6.51 13.65 17.14
N GLU A 540 5.72 12.98 16.32
CA GLU A 540 6.02 12.64 14.93
C GLU A 540 6.04 13.85 13.98
N ALA A 541 5.43 14.98 14.35
CA ALA A 541 5.51 16.24 13.62
C ALA A 541 6.60 17.18 14.16
N ARG A 542 6.97 17.03 15.45
CA ARG A 542 7.90 17.92 16.17
C ARG A 542 9.35 17.43 16.12
N HIS A 543 9.60 16.13 16.40
CA HIS A 543 10.95 15.56 16.46
C HIS A 543 11.71 15.61 15.13
N PRO A 544 11.11 15.29 13.94
CA PRO A 544 11.89 15.24 12.71
C PRO A 544 12.57 16.57 12.38
N LYS A 545 13.86 16.52 12.03
CA LYS A 545 14.69 17.66 11.61
C LYS A 545 14.76 17.82 10.07
N VAL A 546 13.78 17.24 9.39
CA VAL A 546 13.52 17.37 7.94
C VAL A 546 12.04 17.76 7.75
N PRO A 547 11.60 18.20 6.55
CA PRO A 547 10.18 18.45 6.30
C PRO A 547 9.30 17.27 6.68
N ALA A 548 8.36 17.47 7.61
CA ALA A 548 7.58 16.41 8.24
C ALA A 548 6.13 16.82 8.46
N VAL A 549 5.22 15.88 8.24
CA VAL A 549 3.80 16.04 8.53
C VAL A 549 3.20 14.77 9.11
N LEU A 550 2.11 14.94 9.87
CA LEU A 550 1.25 13.86 10.34
C LEU A 550 -0.13 14.04 9.68
N LEU A 551 -0.59 13.01 9.01
CA LEU A 551 -1.91 12.95 8.40
C LEU A 551 -2.85 12.19 9.32
N GLU A 552 -3.96 12.82 9.67
CA GLU A 552 -5.13 12.21 10.29
C GLU A 552 -6.22 12.09 9.22
N LEU A 553 -6.38 10.91 8.65
CA LEU A 553 -7.29 10.65 7.54
C LEU A 553 -8.52 9.90 8.02
N LEU A 554 -9.72 10.52 7.91
CA LEU A 554 -10.96 9.89 8.34
C LEU A 554 -10.98 9.62 9.86
N SER A 555 -12.02 8.95 10.33
CA SER A 555 -12.07 8.35 11.66
C SER A 555 -12.33 6.85 11.55
N HIS A 556 -11.40 6.03 12.08
CA HIS A 556 -11.57 4.57 12.09
C HIS A 556 -12.80 4.11 12.92
N GLN A 557 -13.35 4.97 13.77
CA GLN A 557 -14.55 4.70 14.55
C GLN A 557 -15.84 5.09 13.82
N ASN A 558 -15.75 5.90 12.77
CA ASN A 558 -16.92 6.44 12.07
C ASN A 558 -17.34 5.54 10.90
N MET A 559 -18.49 4.90 11.01
CA MET A 559 -19.04 4.02 9.95
C MET A 559 -19.10 4.71 8.58
N THR A 560 -19.46 6.00 8.53
CA THR A 560 -19.54 6.77 7.28
C THR A 560 -18.17 6.88 6.61
N ASP A 561 -17.13 7.13 7.39
CA ASP A 561 -15.75 7.20 6.91
C ASP A 561 -15.24 5.84 6.46
N MET A 562 -15.52 4.79 7.23
CA MET A 562 -15.01 3.44 6.95
C MET A 562 -15.65 2.81 5.71
N LYS A 563 -16.83 3.27 5.28
CA LYS A 563 -17.40 2.90 3.97
C LYS A 563 -16.49 3.27 2.81
N TYR A 564 -15.81 4.41 2.89
CA TYR A 564 -14.80 4.84 1.93
C TYR A 564 -13.45 4.20 2.25
N GLY A 565 -13.04 4.27 3.51
CA GLY A 565 -11.71 3.84 3.94
C GLY A 565 -11.42 2.36 3.73
N LEU A 566 -12.42 1.48 3.76
CA LEU A 566 -12.23 0.05 3.50
C LEU A 566 -12.30 -0.33 2.00
N ASP A 567 -12.59 0.63 1.11
CA ASP A 567 -12.58 0.36 -0.33
C ASP A 567 -11.16 0.50 -0.92
N PRO A 568 -10.59 -0.54 -1.53
CA PRO A 568 -9.24 -0.49 -2.13
C PRO A 568 -9.09 0.58 -3.22
N ARG A 569 -10.16 0.94 -3.93
CA ARG A 569 -10.13 1.99 -4.97
C ARG A 569 -9.92 3.37 -4.35
N VAL A 570 -10.60 3.65 -3.23
CA VAL A 570 -10.42 4.88 -2.44
C VAL A 570 -9.02 4.94 -1.86
N ARG A 571 -8.51 3.81 -1.33
CA ARG A 571 -7.13 3.71 -0.84
C ARG A 571 -6.11 4.01 -1.92
N PHE A 572 -6.31 3.49 -3.13
CA PHE A 572 -5.46 3.81 -4.29
C PHE A 572 -5.47 5.30 -4.60
N THR A 573 -6.66 5.92 -4.68
CA THR A 573 -6.82 7.36 -4.99
C THR A 573 -6.14 8.25 -3.95
N ILE A 574 -6.36 7.97 -2.66
CA ILE A 574 -5.73 8.75 -1.57
C ILE A 574 -4.22 8.55 -1.55
N SER A 575 -3.73 7.31 -1.75
CA SER A 575 -2.30 7.03 -1.84
C SER A 575 -1.66 7.74 -3.05
N ARG A 576 -2.37 7.80 -4.19
CA ARG A 576 -1.93 8.56 -5.36
C ARG A 576 -1.90 10.06 -5.08
N ALA A 577 -2.87 10.60 -4.33
CA ALA A 577 -2.86 12.00 -3.90
C ALA A 577 -1.67 12.31 -2.98
N MET A 578 -1.34 11.43 -2.03
CA MET A 578 -0.15 11.55 -1.18
C MET A 578 1.15 11.50 -2.00
N TYR A 579 1.27 10.57 -2.95
CA TYR A 579 2.40 10.49 -3.88
C TYR A 579 2.55 11.79 -4.68
N LYS A 580 1.48 12.30 -5.28
CA LYS A 580 1.47 13.57 -6.03
C LYS A 580 1.89 14.75 -5.16
N SER A 581 1.52 14.74 -3.89
CA SER A 581 1.89 15.79 -2.92
C SER A 581 3.40 15.82 -2.67
N PHE A 582 4.02 14.67 -2.44
CA PHE A 582 5.48 14.58 -2.32
C PHE A 582 6.17 15.02 -3.62
N LEU A 583 5.68 14.56 -4.76
CA LEU A 583 6.22 14.90 -6.07
C LEU A 583 6.20 16.42 -6.26
N LYS A 584 5.03 17.05 -6.10
CA LYS A 584 4.84 18.49 -6.28
C LYS A 584 5.65 19.31 -5.27
N PHE A 585 5.62 18.95 -4.00
CA PHE A 585 6.40 19.62 -2.94
C PHE A 585 7.89 19.57 -3.21
N ILE A 586 8.45 18.39 -3.50
CA ILE A 586 9.89 18.23 -3.73
C ILE A 586 10.33 18.99 -4.98
N HIS A 587 9.60 18.90 -6.09
CA HIS A 587 9.94 19.65 -7.30
C HIS A 587 9.86 21.16 -7.09
N GLU A 588 8.91 21.67 -6.31
CA GLU A 588 8.85 23.07 -5.89
C GLU A 588 10.13 23.48 -5.12
N GLN A 589 10.60 22.63 -4.17
CA GLN A 589 11.82 22.92 -3.44
C GLN A 589 13.05 23.00 -4.36
N TYR A 590 13.13 22.16 -5.39
CA TYR A 590 14.23 22.17 -6.35
C TYR A 590 14.05 23.18 -7.49
N GLY A 591 12.85 23.72 -7.68
CA GLY A 591 12.49 24.60 -8.79
C GLY A 591 12.57 23.88 -10.13
N THR A 592 12.14 22.65 -10.19
CA THR A 592 12.13 21.78 -11.38
C THR A 592 10.70 21.40 -11.76
N GLU A 593 10.50 21.00 -13.00
CA GLU A 593 9.23 20.48 -13.47
C GLU A 593 9.06 19.00 -13.09
N TYR A 594 7.84 18.58 -12.81
CA TYR A 594 7.48 17.22 -12.49
C TYR A 594 6.57 16.62 -13.55
N VAL A 595 6.58 15.29 -13.61
CA VAL A 595 5.64 14.48 -14.39
C VAL A 595 5.05 13.41 -13.45
N VAL A 596 3.73 13.26 -13.47
CA VAL A 596 3.05 12.21 -12.69
C VAL A 596 3.16 10.88 -13.45
N GLN A 597 3.45 9.78 -12.75
CA GLN A 597 3.47 8.44 -13.34
C GLN A 597 2.09 8.07 -13.92
N PRO A 598 2.02 7.26 -15.01
CA PRO A 598 0.75 6.86 -15.61
C PRO A 598 -0.12 5.99 -14.71
N LEU A 599 -1.38 5.79 -15.12
CA LEU A 599 -2.25 4.73 -14.60
C LEU A 599 -1.92 3.39 -15.26
N PRO A 600 -2.30 2.24 -14.65
CA PRO A 600 -2.12 0.92 -15.25
C PRO A 600 -2.81 0.81 -16.61
N VAL A 601 -2.25 0.00 -17.50
CA VAL A 601 -2.87 -0.33 -18.79
C VAL A 601 -4.17 -1.11 -18.61
N ASN A 602 -5.03 -1.06 -19.60
CA ASN A 602 -6.27 -1.83 -19.67
C ASN A 602 -6.43 -2.53 -21.02
N ASN A 603 -7.55 -3.25 -21.23
CA ASN A 603 -7.92 -3.92 -22.47
C ASN A 603 -6.80 -4.81 -23.04
N MET A 604 -6.13 -5.58 -22.16
CA MET A 604 -5.07 -6.49 -22.59
C MET A 604 -5.62 -7.70 -23.33
N ALA A 605 -4.93 -8.10 -24.41
CA ALA A 605 -5.26 -9.31 -25.16
C ALA A 605 -4.01 -9.96 -25.75
N ILE A 606 -3.99 -11.29 -25.79
CA ILE A 606 -2.98 -12.06 -26.53
C ILE A 606 -3.63 -12.73 -27.73
N ASN A 607 -3.11 -12.46 -28.92
CA ASN A 607 -3.56 -13.04 -30.17
C ASN A 607 -2.46 -13.90 -30.79
N ARG A 608 -2.79 -15.15 -31.15
CA ARG A 608 -1.90 -16.00 -31.92
C ARG A 608 -1.97 -15.64 -33.41
N GLN A 609 -0.82 -15.34 -34.01
CA GLN A 609 -0.68 -15.04 -35.44
C GLN A 609 0.30 -16.03 -36.06
N ALA A 610 -0.22 -17.16 -36.57
CA ALA A 610 0.58 -18.32 -37.03
C ALA A 610 1.57 -18.81 -35.96
N GLU A 611 2.87 -18.55 -36.13
CA GLU A 611 3.93 -18.98 -35.20
C GLU A 611 4.32 -17.87 -34.18
N THR A 612 3.65 -16.72 -34.18
CA THR A 612 3.92 -15.59 -33.26
C THR A 612 2.75 -15.33 -32.34
N MET A 613 3.03 -14.71 -31.19
CA MET A 613 2.07 -14.15 -30.25
C MET A 613 2.15 -12.63 -30.27
N LYS A 614 1.02 -11.96 -30.41
CA LYS A 614 0.91 -10.51 -30.32
C LYS A 614 0.11 -10.14 -29.10
N VAL A 615 0.73 -9.44 -28.17
CA VAL A 615 0.09 -8.83 -26.99
C VAL A 615 -0.27 -7.40 -27.35
N THR A 616 -1.48 -6.99 -27.03
CA THR A 616 -1.97 -5.61 -27.22
C THR A 616 -2.62 -5.11 -25.93
N TRP A 617 -2.66 -3.80 -25.74
CA TRP A 617 -3.28 -3.12 -24.60
C TRP A 617 -3.66 -1.69 -24.96
N GLN A 618 -4.35 -1.02 -24.04
CA GLN A 618 -4.66 0.40 -24.14
C GLN A 618 -4.11 1.17 -22.94
N ALA A 619 -3.72 2.42 -23.15
CA ALA A 619 -3.40 3.36 -22.10
C ALA A 619 -4.68 3.76 -21.34
N THR A 620 -4.57 3.91 -20.03
CA THR A 620 -5.63 4.48 -19.19
C THR A 620 -5.40 5.99 -19.08
N GLU A 621 -6.40 6.78 -19.43
CA GLU A 621 -6.36 8.23 -19.26
C GLU A 621 -6.53 8.62 -17.79
N ASP A 622 -5.74 9.56 -17.31
CA ASP A 622 -5.91 10.18 -16.00
C ASP A 622 -6.52 11.56 -16.15
N ALA A 623 -7.84 11.68 -15.96
CA ALA A 623 -8.57 12.93 -16.12
C ALA A 623 -8.14 14.03 -15.12
N LEU A 624 -7.48 13.66 -14.00
CA LEU A 624 -7.01 14.60 -12.99
C LEU A 624 -5.57 15.07 -13.22
N GLU A 625 -4.78 14.32 -14.03
CA GLU A 625 -3.35 14.60 -14.20
C GLU A 625 -2.91 14.49 -15.67
N PRO A 626 -3.00 15.57 -16.44
CA PRO A 626 -2.64 15.54 -17.87
C PRO A 626 -1.20 15.12 -18.17
N THR A 627 -0.28 15.31 -17.21
CA THR A 627 1.11 14.88 -17.33
C THR A 627 1.30 13.36 -17.23
N ALA A 628 0.29 12.63 -16.75
CA ALA A 628 0.35 11.19 -16.54
C ALA A 628 0.20 10.34 -17.83
N THR A 629 0.33 10.96 -18.99
CA THR A 629 0.26 10.27 -20.30
C THR A 629 1.48 9.35 -20.48
N PRO A 630 1.28 8.05 -20.83
CA PRO A 630 2.38 7.14 -21.14
C PRO A 630 3.17 7.57 -22.38
N THR A 631 4.50 7.42 -22.32
CA THR A 631 5.39 7.63 -23.47
C THR A 631 6.11 6.34 -23.88
N TYR A 632 6.04 5.31 -23.06
CA TYR A 632 6.55 3.96 -23.31
C TYR A 632 5.81 2.97 -22.40
N TYR A 633 6.09 1.68 -22.61
CA TYR A 633 5.58 0.60 -21.79
C TYR A 633 6.72 -0.37 -21.44
N ILE A 634 6.60 -1.06 -20.32
CA ILE A 634 7.50 -2.16 -19.92
C ILE A 634 6.67 -3.43 -19.91
N VAL A 635 7.05 -4.37 -20.78
CA VAL A 635 6.45 -5.70 -20.88
C VAL A 635 7.29 -6.65 -20.04
N TYR A 636 6.70 -7.22 -19.00
CA TYR A 636 7.31 -8.23 -18.16
C TYR A 636 6.86 -9.60 -18.59
N THR A 637 7.80 -10.53 -18.64
CA THR A 637 7.55 -11.92 -19.05
C THR A 637 8.04 -12.88 -17.98
N ARG A 638 7.24 -13.91 -17.72
CA ARG A 638 7.60 -15.04 -16.89
C ARG A 638 7.37 -16.33 -17.71
N THR A 639 8.30 -17.28 -17.69
CA THR A 639 8.16 -18.55 -18.38
C THR A 639 7.97 -19.69 -17.38
N ASN A 640 7.01 -20.56 -17.62
CA ASN A 640 6.69 -21.71 -16.78
C ASN A 640 6.51 -21.30 -15.29
N ASP A 641 7.28 -21.90 -14.38
CA ASP A 641 7.22 -21.62 -12.96
C ASP A 641 8.39 -20.72 -12.49
N GLY A 642 9.08 -20.03 -13.42
CA GLY A 642 10.12 -19.03 -13.12
C GLY A 642 9.56 -17.76 -12.46
N ASP A 643 10.42 -16.79 -12.19
CA ASP A 643 10.02 -15.46 -11.76
C ASP A 643 9.98 -14.46 -12.94
N TRP A 644 9.47 -13.25 -12.68
CA TRP A 644 9.40 -12.17 -13.65
C TRP A 644 10.80 -11.70 -14.08
N ASP A 645 10.97 -11.45 -15.37
CA ASP A 645 12.15 -10.76 -15.90
C ASP A 645 12.17 -9.27 -15.46
N ASN A 646 13.24 -8.55 -15.84
CA ASN A 646 13.36 -7.12 -15.54
C ASN A 646 12.58 -6.23 -16.53
N GLY A 647 11.87 -6.81 -17.47
CA GLY A 647 11.01 -6.15 -18.44
C GLY A 647 11.69 -5.69 -19.72
N THR A 648 10.93 -5.68 -20.80
CA THR A 648 11.31 -5.17 -22.11
C THR A 648 10.60 -3.84 -22.39
N ARG A 649 11.36 -2.80 -22.73
CA ARG A 649 10.81 -1.49 -23.04
C ARG A 649 10.33 -1.43 -24.49
N VAL A 650 9.07 -1.01 -24.70
CA VAL A 650 8.46 -0.75 -26.01
C VAL A 650 7.79 0.64 -26.01
N THR A 651 7.63 1.23 -27.22
CA THR A 651 7.03 2.57 -27.36
C THR A 651 5.63 2.55 -27.99
N THR A 652 5.19 1.37 -28.39
CA THR A 652 3.85 1.15 -28.94
C THR A 652 3.02 0.30 -27.98
N PRO A 653 1.69 0.40 -27.96
CA PRO A 653 0.83 -0.42 -27.11
C PRO A 653 0.66 -1.85 -27.64
N ALA A 654 1.74 -2.44 -28.12
CA ALA A 654 1.79 -3.81 -28.63
C ALA A 654 3.19 -4.40 -28.49
N TYR A 655 3.24 -5.72 -28.29
CA TYR A 655 4.47 -6.50 -28.23
C TYR A 655 4.27 -7.84 -28.97
N THR A 656 5.21 -8.20 -29.85
CA THR A 656 5.14 -9.45 -30.62
C THR A 656 6.40 -10.28 -30.33
N PHE A 657 6.21 -11.56 -30.07
CA PHE A 657 7.30 -12.51 -29.84
C PHE A 657 6.98 -13.86 -30.47
N THR A 658 8.01 -14.68 -30.67
CA THR A 658 7.88 -16.08 -31.15
C THR A 658 8.03 -17.00 -29.96
N PRO A 659 6.95 -17.66 -29.49
CA PRO A 659 7.03 -18.58 -28.36
C PRO A 659 7.71 -19.89 -28.74
N GLU A 660 8.42 -20.48 -27.79
CA GLU A 660 8.86 -21.88 -27.90
C GLU A 660 7.68 -22.81 -27.61
N LYS A 661 7.46 -23.80 -28.47
CA LYS A 661 6.43 -24.84 -28.24
C LYS A 661 6.73 -25.59 -26.94
N GLY A 662 5.75 -25.83 -26.13
CA GLY A 662 5.90 -26.47 -24.81
C GLY A 662 6.30 -25.54 -23.67
N THR A 663 6.49 -24.25 -23.95
CA THR A 663 6.79 -23.23 -22.92
C THR A 663 5.58 -22.33 -22.69
N ARG A 664 5.15 -22.18 -21.42
CA ARG A 664 4.12 -21.24 -21.00
C ARG A 664 4.75 -19.85 -20.82
N TYR A 665 4.04 -18.83 -21.29
CA TYR A 665 4.41 -17.43 -21.14
C TYR A 665 3.31 -16.69 -20.38
N ASP A 666 3.65 -16.14 -19.21
CA ASP A 666 2.81 -15.20 -18.47
C ASP A 666 3.34 -13.79 -18.72
N ILE A 667 2.44 -12.85 -19.03
CA ILE A 667 2.80 -11.49 -19.48
C ILE A 667 1.95 -10.47 -18.76
N CYS A 668 2.60 -9.44 -18.23
CA CYS A 668 1.93 -8.22 -17.73
C CYS A 668 2.66 -6.98 -18.21
N VAL A 669 1.98 -5.82 -18.20
CA VAL A 669 2.50 -4.58 -18.78
C VAL A 669 2.34 -3.43 -17.78
N ALA A 670 3.37 -2.61 -17.65
CA ALA A 670 3.30 -1.32 -16.96
C ALA A 670 3.47 -0.17 -17.95
N ALA A 671 2.68 0.89 -17.79
CA ALA A 671 2.83 2.14 -18.54
C ALA A 671 3.90 3.02 -17.91
N GLY A 672 4.68 3.74 -18.70
CA GLY A 672 5.77 4.57 -18.21
C GLY A 672 5.88 5.93 -18.90
N ASN A 673 6.43 6.89 -18.17
CA ASN A 673 6.82 8.22 -18.66
C ASN A 673 8.03 8.76 -17.89
N ALA A 674 8.38 10.02 -18.03
CA ALA A 674 9.49 10.64 -17.31
C ALA A 674 9.27 10.74 -15.78
N GLY A 675 8.04 10.57 -15.30
CA GLY A 675 7.66 10.57 -13.89
C GLY A 675 7.77 9.21 -13.21
N GLY A 676 7.88 8.13 -14.00
CA GLY A 676 8.01 6.77 -13.46
C GLY A 676 7.08 5.76 -14.14
N LEU A 677 6.85 4.62 -13.47
CA LEU A 677 5.98 3.55 -13.93
C LEU A 677 4.63 3.52 -13.18
N SER A 678 3.61 3.07 -13.89
CA SER A 678 2.34 2.64 -13.29
C SER A 678 2.52 1.33 -12.49
N PHE A 679 1.48 0.92 -11.78
CA PHE A 679 1.33 -0.49 -11.43
C PHE A 679 1.24 -1.35 -12.70
N LYS A 680 1.60 -2.64 -12.56
CA LYS A 680 1.39 -3.63 -13.62
C LYS A 680 -0.12 -3.80 -13.85
N GLY A 681 -0.53 -3.98 -15.11
CA GLY A 681 -1.86 -4.44 -15.46
C GLY A 681 -2.08 -5.90 -15.08
N GLU A 682 -3.21 -6.47 -15.50
CA GLU A 682 -3.50 -7.89 -15.29
C GLU A 682 -2.45 -8.79 -15.95
N THR A 683 -2.30 -10.01 -15.43
CA THR A 683 -1.43 -11.01 -16.01
C THR A 683 -2.21 -11.90 -16.97
N LEU A 684 -1.84 -11.87 -18.24
CA LEU A 684 -2.34 -12.80 -19.24
C LEU A 684 -1.32 -13.94 -19.48
N SER A 685 -1.81 -15.07 -19.98
CA SER A 685 -1.00 -16.25 -20.20
C SER A 685 -1.25 -16.85 -21.59
N ALA A 686 -0.24 -17.47 -22.18
CA ALA A 686 -0.32 -18.13 -23.47
C ALA A 686 0.62 -19.34 -23.56
N TYR A 687 0.21 -20.33 -24.38
CA TYR A 687 0.97 -21.55 -24.57
C TYR A 687 0.66 -22.16 -25.94
N ILE A 688 1.70 -22.70 -26.61
CA ILE A 688 1.54 -23.52 -27.80
C ILE A 688 2.01 -24.94 -27.46
N ALA A 689 1.08 -25.89 -27.50
CA ALA A 689 1.42 -27.30 -27.27
C ALA A 689 2.31 -27.85 -28.40
N PRO A 690 3.30 -28.73 -28.10
CA PRO A 690 4.07 -29.42 -29.13
C PRO A 690 3.19 -30.25 -30.07
N GLU A 691 2.19 -30.95 -29.48
CA GLU A 691 1.11 -31.64 -30.16
C GLU A 691 -0.21 -31.06 -29.68
N GLU A 692 -0.85 -30.28 -30.55
CA GLU A 692 -2.04 -29.50 -30.19
C GLU A 692 -3.29 -30.37 -30.17
N LYS A 693 -3.88 -30.56 -28.99
CA LYS A 693 -5.16 -31.28 -28.84
C LYS A 693 -6.38 -30.42 -29.15
N GLY A 694 -6.23 -29.10 -29.10
CA GLY A 694 -7.26 -28.13 -29.34
C GLY A 694 -6.82 -26.75 -28.85
N LYS A 695 -7.65 -25.74 -29.09
CA LYS A 695 -7.38 -24.33 -28.82
C LYS A 695 -8.38 -23.80 -27.80
N VAL A 696 -7.91 -23.19 -26.74
CA VAL A 696 -8.73 -22.60 -25.68
C VAL A 696 -8.49 -21.10 -25.60
N LEU A 697 -9.57 -20.32 -25.43
CA LEU A 697 -9.48 -18.92 -25.02
C LEU A 697 -9.83 -18.81 -23.54
N ILE A 698 -8.93 -18.26 -22.73
CA ILE A 698 -9.19 -17.90 -21.33
C ILE A 698 -9.59 -16.42 -21.27
N VAL A 699 -10.76 -16.10 -20.71
CA VAL A 699 -11.26 -14.75 -20.54
C VAL A 699 -11.18 -14.39 -19.06
N ASN A 700 -10.33 -13.43 -18.72
CA ASN A 700 -10.28 -12.87 -17.36
C ASN A 700 -11.41 -11.84 -17.19
N GLY A 701 -12.50 -12.27 -16.56
CA GLY A 701 -13.66 -11.44 -16.23
C GLY A 701 -13.68 -10.97 -14.79
N PHE A 702 -12.71 -11.40 -13.96
CA PHE A 702 -12.64 -11.00 -12.55
C PHE A 702 -11.81 -9.73 -12.37
N THR A 703 -12.50 -8.60 -12.36
CA THR A 703 -11.89 -7.26 -12.21
C THR A 703 -12.17 -6.61 -10.86
N ARG A 704 -13.09 -7.18 -10.06
CA ARG A 704 -13.55 -6.58 -8.81
C ARG A 704 -12.43 -6.45 -7.78
N VAL A 705 -12.29 -5.23 -7.26
CA VAL A 705 -11.67 -4.87 -5.98
C VAL A 705 -12.65 -3.95 -5.27
N SER A 706 -13.06 -4.28 -4.05
CA SER A 706 -14.13 -3.53 -3.37
C SER A 706 -14.02 -3.63 -1.86
N GLY A 707 -14.56 -2.66 -1.17
CA GLY A 707 -14.85 -2.77 0.26
C GLY A 707 -15.89 -3.85 0.55
N PRO A 708 -16.21 -4.07 1.84
CA PRO A 708 -17.26 -4.97 2.26
C PRO A 708 -18.65 -4.36 1.99
N GLU A 709 -19.70 -5.17 2.04
CA GLU A 709 -21.07 -4.70 1.89
C GLU A 709 -21.60 -4.13 3.22
N TRP A 710 -22.00 -2.87 3.21
CA TRP A 710 -22.53 -2.16 4.38
C TRP A 710 -24.05 -2.18 4.41
N TRP A 711 -24.60 -2.16 5.61
CA TRP A 711 -26.03 -1.98 5.84
C TRP A 711 -26.29 -1.13 7.07
N SER A 712 -27.44 -0.48 7.13
CA SER A 712 -27.89 0.25 8.32
C SER A 712 -29.40 0.44 8.29
N ASP A 713 -30.02 0.49 9.46
CA ASP A 713 -31.37 0.96 9.71
C ASP A 713 -31.36 2.10 10.74
N SER A 714 -32.45 2.32 11.45
CA SER A 714 -32.55 3.41 12.44
C SER A 714 -31.74 3.18 13.73
N ILE A 715 -31.38 1.93 14.04
CA ILE A 715 -30.74 1.52 15.29
C ILE A 715 -29.47 0.73 15.02
N TYR A 716 -29.51 -0.19 14.07
CA TYR A 716 -28.42 -1.12 13.78
C TYR A 716 -27.71 -0.76 12.50
N GLY A 717 -26.43 -1.05 12.43
CA GLY A 717 -25.64 -0.89 11.21
C GLY A 717 -24.25 -1.46 11.34
N GLY A 718 -23.68 -1.80 10.20
CA GLY A 718 -22.33 -2.38 10.12
C GLY A 718 -22.07 -3.05 8.79
N ILE A 719 -21.10 -3.96 8.78
CA ILE A 719 -20.73 -4.78 7.64
C ILE A 719 -21.60 -6.04 7.65
N ARG A 720 -22.13 -6.43 6.48
CA ARG A 720 -22.89 -7.69 6.37
C ARG A 720 -21.97 -8.87 6.67
N PRO A 721 -22.37 -9.79 7.53
CA PRO A 721 -21.61 -11.02 7.75
C PRO A 721 -21.35 -11.77 6.44
N MET A 722 -20.18 -12.38 6.30
CA MET A 722 -19.73 -13.11 5.11
C MET A 722 -19.77 -12.27 3.80
N SER A 723 -19.59 -10.96 3.91
CA SER A 723 -19.39 -10.05 2.77
C SER A 723 -18.06 -9.34 2.92
N HIS A 724 -17.00 -10.10 2.67
CA HIS A 724 -15.64 -9.64 2.90
C HIS A 724 -15.19 -8.64 1.83
N THR A 725 -14.24 -7.80 2.19
CA THR A 725 -13.49 -6.96 1.24
C THR A 725 -12.82 -7.86 0.20
N VAL A 726 -12.78 -7.42 -1.05
CA VAL A 726 -11.90 -8.00 -2.07
C VAL A 726 -10.69 -7.07 -2.22
N PRO A 727 -9.57 -7.34 -1.52
CA PRO A 727 -8.37 -6.53 -1.58
C PRO A 727 -7.74 -6.51 -2.98
N TYR A 728 -6.92 -5.50 -3.25
CA TYR A 728 -6.00 -5.50 -4.38
C TYR A 728 -4.76 -6.34 -3.98
N GLY A 729 -4.53 -7.44 -4.67
CA GLY A 729 -3.45 -8.37 -4.33
C GLY A 729 -3.66 -9.03 -2.96
N LYS A 730 -2.85 -8.64 -1.97
CA LYS A 730 -2.96 -9.11 -0.58
C LYS A 730 -3.33 -7.94 0.33
N GLY A 731 -4.32 -8.13 1.21
CA GLY A 731 -4.74 -7.15 2.21
C GLY A 731 -4.26 -7.54 3.61
N VAL A 732 -3.79 -6.57 4.38
CA VAL A 732 -3.32 -6.79 5.77
C VAL A 732 -4.31 -6.29 6.83
N ASN A 733 -5.40 -5.64 6.41
CA ASN A 733 -6.28 -4.91 7.32
C ASN A 733 -7.46 -5.72 7.86
N TYR A 734 -7.79 -6.87 7.29
CA TYR A 734 -8.89 -7.71 7.80
C TYR A 734 -8.40 -8.51 9.00
N ILE A 735 -9.09 -8.39 10.15
CA ILE A 735 -8.74 -9.11 11.38
C ILE A 735 -9.86 -10.02 11.91
N GLY A 736 -11.06 -9.88 11.38
CA GLY A 736 -12.21 -10.70 11.77
C GLY A 736 -13.54 -9.97 11.55
N GLU A 737 -14.65 -10.66 11.75
CA GLU A 737 -16.01 -10.17 11.52
C GLU A 737 -16.50 -9.21 12.60
N VAL A 738 -17.37 -8.27 12.21
CA VAL A 738 -18.13 -7.42 13.15
C VAL A 738 -19.15 -8.26 13.91
N TYR A 739 -19.31 -8.04 15.22
CA TYR A 739 -20.31 -8.69 16.04
C TYR A 739 -21.17 -7.72 16.87
N ASP A 740 -20.78 -6.45 17.01
CA ASP A 740 -21.63 -5.43 17.63
C ASP A 740 -22.20 -4.47 16.57
N PHE A 741 -23.49 -4.60 16.30
CA PHE A 741 -24.19 -3.82 15.27
C PHE A 741 -25.08 -2.72 15.85
N ASP A 742 -25.20 -2.61 17.20
CA ASP A 742 -26.11 -1.65 17.85
C ASP A 742 -25.47 -0.27 17.99
N SER A 743 -25.93 0.69 17.19
CA SER A 743 -25.40 2.07 17.18
C SER A 743 -25.57 2.84 18.50
N ARG A 744 -26.34 2.30 19.45
CA ARG A 744 -26.52 2.89 20.77
C ARG A 744 -25.45 2.46 21.76
N ASN A 745 -24.69 1.40 21.45
CA ASN A 745 -23.59 0.93 22.26
C ASN A 745 -22.43 1.92 22.17
N ALA A 746 -22.23 2.68 23.25
CA ALA A 746 -21.21 3.71 23.31
C ALA A 746 -19.82 3.09 23.44
N TRP A 747 -18.83 3.79 22.90
CA TRP A 747 -17.41 3.52 23.11
C TRP A 747 -17.04 3.75 24.57
N LYS A 748 -16.28 2.81 25.14
CA LYS A 748 -15.82 2.88 26.53
C LYS A 748 -14.33 3.11 26.63
N THR A 749 -13.53 2.32 25.92
CA THR A 749 -12.07 2.42 25.85
C THR A 749 -11.58 1.86 24.52
N ASP A 750 -10.30 2.00 24.23
CA ASP A 750 -9.69 1.38 23.04
C ASP A 750 -9.75 -0.16 23.07
N ASP A 751 -9.83 -0.78 24.25
CA ASP A 751 -9.95 -2.23 24.40
C ASP A 751 -11.39 -2.72 24.47
N ASN A 752 -12.30 -1.88 24.92
CA ASN A 752 -13.69 -2.20 25.12
C ASN A 752 -14.55 -1.18 24.36
N CYS A 753 -14.57 -1.33 23.06
CA CYS A 753 -15.44 -0.55 22.21
C CYS A 753 -16.85 -1.14 22.20
N GLY A 754 -17.76 -0.35 21.67
CA GLY A 754 -19.15 -0.74 21.49
C GLY A 754 -19.44 -1.02 20.01
N TRP A 755 -20.27 -0.19 19.43
CA TRP A 755 -20.74 -0.32 18.07
C TRP A 755 -19.59 -0.48 17.05
N GLY A 756 -19.68 -1.52 16.24
CA GLY A 756 -18.70 -1.85 15.22
C GLY A 756 -17.58 -2.79 15.67
N MET A 757 -17.57 -3.19 16.94
CA MET A 757 -16.54 -4.10 17.45
C MET A 757 -16.46 -5.39 16.65
N CYS A 758 -15.22 -5.83 16.35
CA CYS A 758 -14.95 -7.04 15.55
C CYS A 758 -14.01 -8.01 16.26
N TYR A 759 -14.03 -9.27 15.80
CA TYR A 759 -13.11 -10.32 16.23
C TYR A 759 -11.67 -9.99 15.75
N SER A 760 -10.72 -10.78 16.22
CA SER A 760 -9.29 -10.62 15.86
C SER A 760 -8.63 -11.98 15.60
N ASP A 761 -9.39 -12.91 15.04
CA ASP A 761 -8.99 -14.30 14.77
C ASP A 761 -8.25 -14.48 13.42
N HIS A 762 -8.14 -13.39 12.62
CA HIS A 762 -7.42 -13.38 11.34
C HIS A 762 -6.30 -12.33 11.30
N MET A 763 -5.83 -11.82 12.44
CA MET A 763 -4.85 -10.72 12.47
C MET A 763 -3.40 -11.17 12.21
N ASP A 764 -3.12 -12.44 12.22
CA ASP A 764 -1.77 -13.02 12.14
C ASP A 764 -1.32 -13.35 10.70
N HIS A 765 -2.15 -13.07 9.71
CA HIS A 765 -1.81 -13.30 8.30
C HIS A 765 -2.55 -12.35 7.36
N PRO A 766 -1.97 -12.04 6.18
CA PRO A 766 -2.66 -11.27 5.16
C PRO A 766 -3.80 -12.08 4.54
N THR A 767 -4.80 -11.39 3.99
CA THR A 767 -5.88 -11.99 3.22
C THR A 767 -5.62 -11.83 1.74
N VAL A 768 -5.62 -12.92 0.97
CA VAL A 768 -5.52 -12.86 -0.49
C VAL A 768 -6.80 -12.26 -1.06
N GLY A 769 -6.65 -11.28 -1.93
CA GLY A 769 -7.69 -10.62 -2.71
C GLY A 769 -7.65 -10.97 -4.18
N ASN A 770 -7.96 -10.00 -5.05
CA ASN A 770 -7.78 -10.18 -6.49
C ASN A 770 -6.31 -9.95 -6.87
N THR A 771 -5.64 -11.02 -7.32
CA THR A 771 -4.24 -11.00 -7.76
C THR A 771 -4.09 -10.76 -9.26
N PHE A 772 -5.19 -10.75 -10.02
CA PHE A 772 -5.25 -10.48 -11.46
C PHE A 772 -4.40 -11.43 -12.32
N ASP A 773 -4.05 -12.63 -11.84
CA ASP A 773 -3.18 -13.59 -12.52
C ASP A 773 -3.84 -14.96 -12.72
N TYR A 774 -5.13 -15.07 -12.53
CA TYR A 774 -5.89 -16.34 -12.66
C TYR A 774 -5.75 -17.02 -14.03
N PRO A 775 -5.61 -16.29 -15.17
CA PRO A 775 -5.31 -16.92 -16.46
C PRO A 775 -4.06 -17.79 -16.46
N ALA A 776 -3.05 -17.44 -15.68
CA ALA A 776 -1.83 -18.25 -15.55
C ALA A 776 -2.09 -19.58 -14.82
N LEU A 777 -2.97 -19.59 -13.82
CA LEU A 777 -3.34 -20.78 -13.06
C LEU A 777 -4.14 -21.77 -13.93
N HIS A 778 -5.16 -21.29 -14.66
CA HIS A 778 -5.94 -22.10 -15.61
C HIS A 778 -5.05 -22.60 -16.75
N GLY A 779 -4.23 -21.71 -17.30
CA GLY A 779 -3.32 -21.99 -18.39
C GLY A 779 -2.27 -23.08 -18.04
N LYS A 780 -1.76 -23.09 -16.81
CA LYS A 780 -0.85 -24.15 -16.34
C LYS A 780 -1.51 -25.53 -16.50
N THR A 781 -2.73 -25.67 -16.05
CA THR A 781 -3.46 -26.95 -16.13
C THR A 781 -3.80 -27.32 -17.58
N LEU A 782 -4.18 -26.36 -18.43
CA LEU A 782 -4.41 -26.61 -19.86
C LEU A 782 -3.14 -27.07 -20.59
N ALA A 783 -1.99 -26.46 -20.29
CA ALA A 783 -0.70 -26.86 -20.85
C ALA A 783 -0.35 -28.30 -20.47
N GLU A 784 -0.54 -28.69 -19.21
CA GLU A 784 -0.36 -30.07 -18.73
C GLU A 784 -1.28 -31.09 -19.45
N MET A 785 -2.48 -30.64 -19.84
CA MET A 785 -3.42 -31.44 -20.61
C MET A 785 -3.10 -31.48 -22.11
N GLY A 786 -2.20 -30.67 -22.63
CA GLY A 786 -1.78 -30.61 -24.04
C GLY A 786 -2.68 -29.73 -24.93
N TYR A 787 -3.42 -28.80 -24.36
CA TYR A 787 -4.16 -27.79 -25.12
C TYR A 787 -3.31 -26.55 -25.34
N SER A 788 -3.35 -25.98 -26.54
CA SER A 788 -2.87 -24.61 -26.78
C SER A 788 -3.88 -23.62 -26.31
N TYR A 789 -3.43 -22.46 -25.79
CA TYR A 789 -4.35 -21.40 -25.36
C TYR A 789 -3.72 -20.01 -25.51
N VAL A 790 -4.58 -19.04 -25.56
CA VAL A 790 -4.29 -17.62 -25.31
C VAL A 790 -5.28 -17.09 -24.29
N SER A 791 -4.97 -15.94 -23.69
CA SER A 791 -5.88 -15.27 -22.75
C SER A 791 -6.12 -13.81 -23.11
N THR A 792 -7.23 -13.28 -22.58
CA THR A 792 -7.66 -11.91 -22.82
C THR A 792 -8.38 -11.35 -21.61
N SER A 793 -8.32 -10.04 -21.41
CA SER A 793 -9.24 -9.35 -20.51
C SER A 793 -10.67 -9.34 -21.07
N VAL A 794 -11.66 -9.33 -20.19
CA VAL A 794 -13.06 -9.14 -20.58
C VAL A 794 -13.27 -7.79 -21.30
N ALA A 795 -12.54 -6.77 -20.88
CA ALA A 795 -12.60 -5.45 -21.49
C ALA A 795 -12.19 -5.45 -22.97
N ALA A 796 -11.24 -6.29 -23.37
CA ALA A 796 -10.82 -6.43 -24.78
C ALA A 796 -11.87 -7.09 -25.68
N ILE A 797 -12.82 -7.85 -25.09
CA ILE A 797 -13.96 -8.43 -25.81
C ILE A 797 -15.12 -7.42 -25.88
N THR A 798 -15.31 -6.66 -24.80
CA THR A 798 -16.50 -5.81 -24.62
C THR A 798 -16.31 -4.37 -25.11
N SER A 799 -15.09 -3.93 -25.43
CA SER A 799 -14.83 -2.61 -25.99
C SER A 799 -15.34 -2.53 -27.44
N SER A 800 -16.47 -1.86 -27.65
CA SER A 800 -17.08 -1.61 -28.95
C SER A 800 -16.64 -0.23 -29.50
N PRO A 801 -16.42 -0.04 -30.84
CA PRO A 801 -16.61 -0.98 -31.95
C PRO A 801 -15.41 -1.86 -32.27
N ASP A 802 -14.28 -1.66 -31.59
CA ASP A 802 -13.00 -2.27 -31.91
C ASP A 802 -12.69 -3.43 -30.95
N SER A 803 -13.59 -4.42 -30.81
CA SER A 803 -13.27 -5.61 -30.02
C SER A 803 -11.98 -6.25 -30.52
N LEU A 804 -10.96 -6.37 -29.65
CA LEU A 804 -9.66 -6.92 -29.99
C LEU A 804 -9.70 -8.44 -30.20
N ILE A 805 -10.72 -9.08 -29.66
CA ILE A 805 -10.98 -10.52 -29.78
C ILE A 805 -12.46 -10.77 -30.06
N THR A 806 -12.74 -11.56 -31.10
CA THR A 806 -14.07 -12.05 -31.42
C THR A 806 -14.18 -13.51 -30.96
N LEU A 807 -15.26 -13.85 -30.27
CA LEU A 807 -15.52 -15.23 -29.85
C LEU A 807 -16.08 -16.01 -31.04
N SER A 808 -15.33 -17.01 -31.51
CA SER A 808 -15.73 -17.85 -32.64
C SER A 808 -15.34 -19.31 -32.40
N PRO A 809 -16.28 -20.28 -32.62
CA PRO A 809 -15.97 -21.71 -32.53
C PRO A 809 -14.99 -22.22 -33.58
N GLN A 810 -14.74 -21.44 -34.64
CA GLN A 810 -13.71 -21.74 -35.66
C GLN A 810 -12.30 -21.43 -35.14
N ASP A 811 -12.19 -20.46 -34.22
CA ASP A 811 -10.91 -20.03 -33.67
C ASP A 811 -10.57 -20.75 -32.37
N TYR A 812 -11.59 -21.07 -31.54
CA TYR A 812 -11.44 -21.66 -30.23
C TYR A 812 -12.44 -22.80 -30.00
N ASP A 813 -11.91 -24.00 -29.70
CA ASP A 813 -12.70 -25.18 -29.38
C ASP A 813 -13.42 -25.04 -28.02
N LEU A 814 -12.92 -24.18 -27.14
CA LEU A 814 -13.47 -23.88 -25.80
C LEU A 814 -13.18 -22.44 -25.42
N VAL A 815 -14.15 -21.80 -24.81
CA VAL A 815 -13.98 -20.52 -24.09
C VAL A 815 -14.13 -20.79 -22.60
N ASP A 816 -13.15 -20.33 -21.81
CA ASP A 816 -13.09 -20.44 -20.35
C ASP A 816 -13.20 -19.05 -19.73
N VAL A 817 -14.31 -18.73 -19.07
CA VAL A 817 -14.61 -17.42 -18.51
C VAL A 817 -14.47 -17.45 -16.97
N ILE A 818 -13.49 -16.73 -16.48
CA ILE A 818 -13.17 -16.60 -15.07
C ILE A 818 -13.88 -15.35 -14.52
N LEU A 819 -14.87 -15.52 -13.64
CA LEU A 819 -15.59 -14.43 -12.99
C LEU A 819 -15.26 -14.30 -11.50
N GLY A 820 -14.58 -15.29 -10.91
CA GLY A 820 -14.15 -15.24 -9.53
C GLY A 820 -15.24 -14.81 -8.55
N LYS A 821 -15.04 -13.70 -7.86
CA LYS A 821 -16.06 -13.04 -7.00
C LYS A 821 -16.65 -11.78 -7.66
N GLN A 822 -16.73 -11.72 -8.98
CA GLN A 822 -17.33 -10.62 -9.71
C GLN A 822 -18.80 -10.46 -9.30
N LYS A 823 -19.17 -9.26 -8.85
CA LYS A 823 -20.50 -8.92 -8.35
C LYS A 823 -20.68 -7.42 -8.36
N THR A 824 -21.85 -6.94 -8.70
CA THR A 824 -22.21 -5.52 -8.61
C THR A 824 -21.92 -4.97 -7.21
N TYR A 825 -21.17 -3.87 -7.17
CA TYR A 825 -20.84 -3.14 -5.95
C TYR A 825 -21.20 -1.67 -6.14
N ILE A 826 -21.90 -1.10 -5.15
CA ILE A 826 -22.41 0.28 -5.18
C ILE A 826 -21.66 1.09 -4.13
N MET A 827 -21.04 2.20 -4.55
CA MET A 827 -20.40 3.18 -3.68
C MET A 827 -20.84 4.59 -4.08
N GLY A 828 -21.68 5.22 -3.24
CA GLY A 828 -22.33 6.48 -3.60
C GLY A 828 -23.21 6.32 -4.84
N THR A 829 -22.90 7.02 -5.92
CA THR A 829 -23.57 6.91 -7.22
C THR A 829 -22.88 5.95 -8.19
N ASP A 830 -21.68 5.45 -7.85
CA ASP A 830 -20.94 4.50 -8.69
C ASP A 830 -21.50 3.10 -8.54
N THR A 831 -21.78 2.46 -9.70
CA THR A 831 -22.20 1.06 -9.79
C THR A 831 -21.20 0.34 -10.69
N SER A 832 -20.42 -0.55 -10.11
CA SER A 832 -19.28 -1.21 -10.76
C SER A 832 -19.37 -2.73 -10.59
N PHE A 833 -18.60 -3.46 -11.40
CA PHE A 833 -18.32 -4.89 -11.28
C PHE A 833 -19.52 -5.84 -11.51
N HIS A 834 -20.50 -5.44 -12.31
CA HIS A 834 -21.56 -6.36 -12.71
C HIS A 834 -20.98 -7.69 -13.21
N CYS A 835 -21.57 -8.81 -12.79
CA CYS A 835 -20.98 -10.15 -12.98
C CYS A 835 -20.76 -10.46 -14.47
N MET A 836 -21.79 -10.30 -15.31
CA MET A 836 -21.71 -10.48 -16.76
C MET A 836 -22.32 -9.27 -17.48
N PRO A 837 -21.51 -8.25 -17.84
CA PRO A 837 -22.00 -7.09 -18.59
C PRO A 837 -22.68 -7.48 -19.90
N ALA A 838 -23.65 -6.66 -20.38
CA ALA A 838 -24.46 -6.95 -21.57
C ALA A 838 -23.61 -7.30 -22.81
N GLN A 839 -22.47 -6.63 -22.99
CA GLN A 839 -21.56 -6.90 -24.12
C GLN A 839 -20.95 -8.30 -24.03
N LEU A 840 -20.57 -8.77 -22.83
CA LEU A 840 -20.08 -10.13 -22.64
C LEU A 840 -21.20 -11.14 -22.88
N GLN A 841 -22.42 -10.89 -22.38
CA GLN A 841 -23.58 -11.74 -22.65
C GLN A 841 -23.84 -11.86 -24.14
N HIS A 842 -23.77 -10.75 -24.88
CA HIS A 842 -23.94 -10.72 -26.35
C HIS A 842 -22.85 -11.55 -27.07
N ALA A 843 -21.58 -11.40 -26.69
CA ALA A 843 -20.47 -12.15 -27.27
C ALA A 843 -20.62 -13.66 -27.01
N LEU A 844 -20.97 -14.06 -25.79
CA LEU A 844 -21.22 -15.46 -25.41
C LEU A 844 -22.44 -16.02 -26.13
N THR A 845 -23.50 -15.24 -26.30
CA THR A 845 -24.70 -15.65 -27.05
C THR A 845 -24.35 -16.00 -28.47
N HIS A 846 -23.62 -15.13 -29.16
CA HIS A 846 -23.17 -15.40 -30.53
C HIS A 846 -22.32 -16.68 -30.60
N TYR A 847 -21.35 -16.84 -29.69
CA TYR A 847 -20.46 -18.00 -29.66
C TYR A 847 -21.22 -19.31 -29.44
N LEU A 848 -22.15 -19.35 -28.48
CA LEU A 848 -22.92 -20.55 -28.15
C LEU A 848 -23.96 -20.90 -29.22
N GLN A 849 -24.62 -19.91 -29.86
CA GLN A 849 -25.54 -20.16 -30.96
C GLN A 849 -24.86 -20.80 -32.21
N HIS A 850 -23.54 -20.71 -32.32
CA HIS A 850 -22.74 -21.34 -33.37
C HIS A 850 -22.07 -22.66 -32.93
N GLY A 851 -22.57 -23.28 -31.84
CA GLY A 851 -22.07 -24.57 -31.35
C GLY A 851 -20.83 -24.49 -30.48
N GLY A 852 -20.55 -23.34 -29.88
CA GLY A 852 -19.41 -23.15 -28.99
C GLY A 852 -19.49 -23.92 -27.67
N ARG A 853 -18.33 -24.19 -27.08
CA ARG A 853 -18.21 -24.83 -25.76
C ARG A 853 -17.74 -23.82 -24.71
N LEU A 854 -18.40 -23.77 -23.54
CA LEU A 854 -18.18 -22.77 -22.52
C LEU A 854 -17.94 -23.42 -21.13
N LEU A 855 -16.83 -23.07 -20.50
CA LEU A 855 -16.66 -23.16 -19.06
C LEU A 855 -16.88 -21.78 -18.46
N LEU A 856 -17.77 -21.67 -17.47
CA LEU A 856 -18.03 -20.41 -16.74
C LEU A 856 -17.88 -20.69 -15.24
N SER A 857 -17.13 -19.89 -14.52
CA SER A 857 -16.95 -20.03 -13.07
C SER A 857 -17.01 -18.68 -12.34
N GLY A 858 -17.77 -18.64 -11.23
CA GLY A 858 -17.87 -17.46 -10.38
C GLY A 858 -18.87 -17.59 -9.26
N ALA A 859 -18.58 -17.00 -8.11
CA ALA A 859 -19.37 -17.13 -6.88
C ALA A 859 -20.79 -16.54 -7.01
N HIS A 860 -21.00 -15.53 -7.85
CA HIS A 860 -22.22 -14.74 -7.93
C HIS A 860 -22.87 -14.76 -9.33
N ILE A 861 -22.67 -15.83 -10.09
CA ILE A 861 -23.17 -15.95 -11.47
C ILE A 861 -24.69 -15.99 -11.59
N ALA A 862 -25.41 -16.15 -10.48
CA ALA A 862 -26.86 -16.16 -10.46
C ALA A 862 -27.46 -15.04 -9.61
N SER A 863 -26.95 -14.76 -8.42
CA SER A 863 -27.47 -13.71 -7.53
C SER A 863 -27.32 -12.29 -8.12
N ASP A 864 -26.26 -12.03 -8.86
CA ASP A 864 -26.03 -10.76 -9.53
C ASP A 864 -26.71 -10.65 -10.91
N MET A 865 -27.32 -11.73 -11.37
CA MET A 865 -27.98 -11.88 -12.66
C MET A 865 -29.52 -11.93 -12.56
N GLN A 866 -30.10 -11.08 -11.69
CA GLN A 866 -31.54 -11.08 -11.43
C GLN A 866 -32.31 -10.04 -12.24
N GLY A 867 -31.65 -9.18 -13.00
CA GLY A 867 -32.26 -8.30 -13.98
C GLY A 867 -33.06 -9.09 -15.02
N LYS A 868 -34.10 -8.51 -15.63
CA LYS A 868 -34.97 -9.22 -16.58
C LYS A 868 -34.18 -9.85 -17.74
N GLU A 869 -33.25 -9.11 -18.30
CA GLU A 869 -32.40 -9.56 -19.42
C GLU A 869 -31.35 -10.56 -18.93
N ASP A 870 -30.70 -10.30 -17.80
CA ASP A 870 -29.73 -11.18 -17.17
C ASP A 870 -30.34 -12.55 -16.84
N ALA A 871 -31.52 -12.56 -16.20
CA ALA A 871 -32.22 -13.80 -15.87
C ALA A 871 -32.70 -14.55 -17.13
N ALA A 872 -33.05 -13.85 -18.20
CA ALA A 872 -33.37 -14.50 -19.47
C ALA A 872 -32.12 -15.14 -20.12
N PHE A 873 -30.96 -14.48 -20.05
CA PHE A 873 -29.69 -15.01 -20.55
C PHE A 873 -29.31 -16.29 -19.80
N THR A 874 -29.27 -16.25 -18.45
CA THR A 874 -28.91 -17.43 -17.65
C THR A 874 -29.89 -18.60 -17.83
N LYS A 875 -31.18 -18.30 -17.89
CA LYS A 875 -32.21 -19.30 -18.02
C LYS A 875 -32.25 -19.99 -19.40
N ASN A 876 -32.16 -19.21 -20.46
CA ASN A 876 -32.41 -19.71 -21.81
C ASN A 876 -31.13 -20.21 -22.51
N LEU A 877 -29.97 -19.68 -22.13
CA LEU A 877 -28.69 -19.99 -22.80
C LEU A 877 -27.75 -20.81 -21.91
N LEU A 878 -27.73 -20.53 -20.60
CA LEU A 878 -26.86 -21.23 -19.65
C LEU A 878 -27.60 -22.30 -18.85
N HIS A 879 -28.94 -22.39 -18.99
CA HIS A 879 -29.84 -23.40 -18.46
C HIS A 879 -29.91 -23.49 -16.93
N TYR A 880 -29.73 -22.34 -16.23
CA TYR A 880 -29.91 -22.27 -14.78
C TYR A 880 -30.62 -20.96 -14.37
N GLU A 881 -31.18 -21.01 -13.15
CA GLU A 881 -31.70 -19.81 -12.46
C GLU A 881 -31.20 -19.76 -11.02
N PHE A 882 -31.28 -18.58 -10.41
CA PHE A 882 -30.93 -18.36 -9.00
C PHE A 882 -31.86 -19.11 -8.04
N ARG A 883 -31.27 -19.74 -7.03
CA ARG A 883 -32.05 -20.42 -5.97
C ARG A 883 -31.84 -19.76 -4.60
N THR A 884 -30.61 -19.55 -4.19
CA THR A 884 -30.24 -18.97 -2.88
C THR A 884 -28.84 -18.46 -2.90
N THR A 885 -28.52 -17.55 -2.00
CA THR A 885 -27.13 -17.18 -1.65
C THR A 885 -26.61 -18.06 -0.53
N ASN A 886 -25.31 -17.98 -0.23
CA ASN A 886 -24.69 -18.69 0.89
C ASN A 886 -25.04 -20.21 0.92
N ALA A 887 -24.89 -20.83 -0.23
CA ALA A 887 -25.32 -22.22 -0.45
C ALA A 887 -24.43 -23.28 0.26
N SER A 888 -23.21 -22.90 0.65
CA SER A 888 -22.32 -23.76 1.45
C SER A 888 -21.53 -22.94 2.45
N LYS A 889 -21.52 -23.39 3.71
CA LYS A 889 -20.65 -22.88 4.79
C LYS A 889 -19.42 -23.75 5.02
N THR A 890 -19.49 -25.03 4.66
CA THR A 890 -18.40 -25.99 4.85
C THR A 890 -17.48 -26.11 3.64
N GLY A 891 -17.80 -25.42 2.54
CA GLY A 891 -17.05 -25.51 1.29
C GLY A 891 -17.06 -26.89 0.63
N LYS A 892 -18.06 -27.74 0.89
CA LYS A 892 -18.19 -29.10 0.31
C LYS A 892 -19.00 -29.09 -0.98
N ILE A 893 -18.52 -29.80 -1.99
CA ILE A 893 -19.21 -30.05 -3.26
C ILE A 893 -19.24 -31.56 -3.52
N ARG A 894 -20.39 -32.09 -3.84
CA ARG A 894 -20.55 -33.49 -4.26
C ARG A 894 -20.86 -33.56 -5.75
N ILE A 895 -20.07 -34.32 -6.51
CA ILE A 895 -20.34 -34.60 -7.92
C ILE A 895 -21.54 -35.54 -8.03
N GLU A 896 -22.49 -35.21 -8.89
CA GLU A 896 -23.72 -35.96 -9.11
C GLU A 896 -23.69 -36.74 -10.42
N ARG A 897 -23.30 -36.07 -11.53
CA ARG A 897 -23.34 -36.60 -12.89
C ARG A 897 -22.27 -36.01 -13.77
N GLN A 898 -22.02 -36.64 -14.90
CA GLN A 898 -21.17 -36.14 -16.01
C GLN A 898 -19.65 -36.08 -15.70
N LEU A 899 -19.28 -35.87 -14.46
CA LEU A 899 -17.89 -35.92 -13.98
C LEU A 899 -17.71 -37.17 -13.11
N PRO A 900 -16.46 -37.64 -12.90
CA PRO A 900 -16.18 -38.72 -11.97
C PRO A 900 -16.68 -38.42 -10.57
N ASN A 901 -17.36 -39.42 -9.97
CA ASN A 901 -17.92 -39.30 -8.63
C ASN A 901 -16.86 -38.89 -7.60
N GLY A 902 -17.19 -37.97 -6.74
CA GLY A 902 -16.27 -37.48 -5.69
C GLY A 902 -16.86 -36.35 -4.86
N VAL A 903 -16.14 -36.02 -3.80
CA VAL A 903 -16.39 -34.83 -2.96
C VAL A 903 -15.17 -33.94 -3.07
N TYR A 904 -15.40 -32.70 -3.44
CA TYR A 904 -14.41 -31.64 -3.48
C TYR A 904 -14.67 -30.65 -2.35
N THR A 905 -13.64 -29.91 -1.99
CA THR A 905 -13.75 -28.82 -1.02
C THR A 905 -13.13 -27.57 -1.58
N PHE A 906 -13.66 -26.41 -1.16
CA PHE A 906 -13.11 -25.09 -1.49
C PHE A 906 -13.02 -24.21 -0.24
N ARG A 907 -12.18 -23.20 -0.31
CA ARG A 907 -11.94 -22.26 0.79
C ARG A 907 -13.13 -21.31 0.95
N THR A 908 -13.68 -21.24 2.17
CA THR A 908 -14.81 -20.36 2.53
C THR A 908 -14.39 -19.19 3.42
N GLU A 909 -13.17 -19.25 3.99
CA GLU A 909 -12.66 -18.28 4.96
C GLU A 909 -11.43 -17.54 4.39
N PRO A 910 -11.20 -16.28 4.83
CA PRO A 910 -9.99 -15.54 4.52
C PRO A 910 -8.72 -16.33 4.84
N ASN A 911 -7.74 -16.26 3.95
CA ASN A 911 -6.47 -16.96 4.10
C ASN A 911 -5.39 -16.30 3.24
N ASP A 912 -4.14 -16.70 3.42
CA ASP A 912 -2.96 -16.13 2.77
C ASP A 912 -2.51 -16.82 1.47
N THR A 913 -3.22 -17.86 1.04
CA THR A 913 -2.82 -18.68 -0.12
C THR A 913 -3.64 -18.42 -1.37
N MET A 914 -4.96 -18.28 -1.26
CA MET A 914 -5.87 -18.12 -2.38
C MET A 914 -7.13 -17.37 -1.94
N LEU A 915 -7.68 -16.53 -2.81
CA LEU A 915 -8.97 -15.88 -2.54
C LEU A 915 -10.06 -16.95 -2.27
N HIS A 916 -10.79 -16.75 -1.20
CA HIS A 916 -11.86 -17.64 -0.74
C HIS A 916 -13.22 -17.30 -1.37
N THR A 917 -14.16 -18.22 -1.28
CA THR A 917 -15.56 -18.06 -1.73
C THR A 917 -16.50 -18.20 -0.53
N GLU A 918 -16.80 -17.10 0.16
CA GLU A 918 -17.61 -17.12 1.39
C GLU A 918 -19.12 -17.18 1.16
N ASN A 919 -19.60 -16.80 0.00
CA ASN A 919 -21.03 -16.59 -0.25
C ASN A 919 -21.45 -17.13 -1.64
N ALA A 920 -21.20 -18.42 -1.88
CA ALA A 920 -21.50 -19.08 -3.15
C ALA A 920 -23.02 -19.12 -3.45
N ASP A 921 -23.40 -18.94 -4.70
CA ASP A 921 -24.78 -19.06 -5.17
C ASP A 921 -25.21 -20.53 -5.26
N GLY A 922 -26.44 -20.82 -4.84
CA GLY A 922 -27.12 -22.06 -5.16
C GLY A 922 -27.92 -21.92 -6.46
N LEU A 923 -27.71 -22.84 -7.40
CA LEU A 923 -28.37 -22.87 -8.71
C LEU A 923 -29.55 -23.82 -8.75
N PHE A 924 -30.52 -23.55 -9.65
CA PHE A 924 -31.59 -24.45 -10.00
C PHE A 924 -31.57 -24.67 -11.53
N PRO A 925 -31.65 -25.96 -12.02
CA PRO A 925 -31.62 -26.24 -13.44
C PRO A 925 -32.93 -25.79 -14.10
N THR A 926 -32.84 -25.16 -15.29
CA THR A 926 -33.98 -24.91 -16.18
C THR A 926 -34.03 -25.95 -17.29
N GLU A 927 -34.92 -25.80 -18.26
CA GLU A 927 -35.08 -26.76 -19.37
C GLU A 927 -33.71 -27.00 -20.08
N GLY A 928 -33.34 -28.27 -20.26
CA GLY A 928 -32.05 -28.65 -20.82
C GLY A 928 -30.86 -28.63 -19.82
N GLY A 929 -31.06 -28.11 -18.60
CA GLY A 929 -30.02 -28.07 -17.57
C GLY A 929 -29.81 -29.39 -16.85
N ILE A 930 -28.56 -29.80 -16.68
CA ILE A 930 -28.13 -31.02 -16.00
C ILE A 930 -27.40 -30.65 -14.73
N VAL A 931 -27.88 -31.13 -13.57
CA VAL A 931 -27.15 -30.93 -12.29
C VAL A 931 -25.89 -31.79 -12.31
N VAL A 932 -24.73 -31.14 -12.38
CA VAL A 932 -23.41 -31.79 -12.40
C VAL A 932 -22.87 -31.96 -11.00
N ALA A 933 -23.06 -30.99 -10.13
CA ALA A 933 -22.61 -31.00 -8.74
C ALA A 933 -23.62 -30.30 -7.81
N ARG A 934 -23.60 -30.65 -6.51
CA ARG A 934 -24.43 -30.06 -5.46
C ARG A 934 -23.62 -29.62 -4.26
N PHE A 935 -24.13 -28.60 -3.58
CA PHE A 935 -23.81 -28.30 -2.19
C PHE A 935 -24.63 -29.21 -1.27
N PRO A 936 -24.01 -30.17 -0.56
CA PRO A 936 -24.76 -31.14 0.25
C PRO A 936 -25.61 -30.51 1.35
N GLU A 937 -25.14 -29.41 1.92
CA GLU A 937 -25.79 -28.70 3.04
C GLU A 937 -27.16 -28.13 2.66
N ALA A 938 -27.20 -27.38 1.57
CA ALA A 938 -28.44 -26.74 1.08
C ALA A 938 -29.20 -27.61 0.08
N ASN A 939 -28.62 -28.72 -0.38
CA ASN A 939 -29.16 -29.62 -1.41
C ASN A 939 -29.53 -28.88 -2.72
N VAL A 940 -28.79 -27.83 -3.06
CA VAL A 940 -28.92 -27.04 -4.31
C VAL A 940 -27.77 -27.31 -5.23
N ALA A 941 -27.93 -27.03 -6.53
CA ALA A 941 -26.83 -27.24 -7.49
C ALA A 941 -25.70 -26.26 -7.27
N ALA A 942 -24.45 -26.76 -7.31
CA ALA A 942 -23.18 -26.03 -7.34
C ALA A 942 -22.66 -25.87 -8.78
N ALA A 943 -23.09 -26.77 -9.66
CA ALA A 943 -22.78 -26.68 -11.08
C ALA A 943 -23.93 -27.23 -11.94
N ILE A 944 -24.20 -26.52 -13.03
CA ILE A 944 -25.14 -26.91 -14.08
C ILE A 944 -24.41 -27.04 -15.40
N GLY A 945 -24.60 -28.19 -16.08
CA GLY A 945 -24.14 -28.44 -17.44
C GLY A 945 -25.29 -28.46 -18.43
N HIS A 946 -24.99 -28.25 -19.69
CA HIS A 946 -25.89 -28.43 -20.83
C HIS A 946 -25.10 -29.05 -21.99
N ASP A 947 -25.71 -29.96 -22.74
CA ASP A 947 -25.05 -30.61 -23.89
C ASP A 947 -26.07 -30.81 -25.00
N ALA A 948 -25.95 -30.01 -26.05
CA ALA A 948 -26.70 -30.12 -27.28
C ALA A 948 -25.84 -30.51 -28.50
N THR A 949 -24.63 -30.99 -28.28
CA THR A 949 -23.66 -31.29 -29.34
C THR A 949 -24.18 -32.35 -30.34
N ALA A 950 -25.03 -33.30 -29.89
CA ALA A 950 -25.64 -34.29 -30.77
C ALA A 950 -26.56 -33.69 -31.86
N GLU A 951 -27.07 -32.47 -31.63
CA GLU A 951 -27.91 -31.70 -32.53
C GLU A 951 -27.11 -30.55 -33.21
N GLY A 952 -25.79 -30.54 -33.08
CA GLY A 952 -24.94 -29.47 -33.58
C GLY A 952 -24.98 -28.18 -32.74
N GLY A 953 -25.56 -28.23 -31.53
CA GLY A 953 -25.66 -27.12 -30.60
C GLY A 953 -24.49 -26.96 -29.64
N SER A 954 -24.62 -26.08 -28.70
CA SER A 954 -23.58 -25.73 -27.71
C SER A 954 -23.44 -26.72 -26.57
N LYS A 955 -22.31 -26.60 -25.85
CA LYS A 955 -22.06 -27.34 -24.61
C LYS A 955 -21.54 -26.39 -23.54
N THR A 956 -22.19 -26.36 -22.39
CA THR A 956 -21.83 -25.42 -21.30
C THR A 956 -21.65 -26.15 -19.97
N LEU A 957 -20.76 -25.62 -19.13
CA LEU A 957 -20.60 -26.00 -17.72
C LEU A 957 -20.40 -24.74 -16.89
N CYS A 958 -21.35 -24.47 -15.99
CA CYS A 958 -21.36 -23.27 -15.15
C CYS A 958 -21.20 -23.68 -13.68
N TRP A 959 -20.11 -23.21 -13.05
CA TRP A 959 -19.82 -23.39 -11.64
C TRP A 959 -20.17 -22.12 -10.83
N SER A 960 -20.94 -22.28 -9.76
CA SER A 960 -21.29 -21.15 -8.85
C SER A 960 -20.30 -20.98 -7.70
N ILE A 961 -19.06 -21.28 -7.95
CA ILE A 961 -17.91 -20.99 -7.08
C ILE A 961 -16.81 -20.35 -7.91
N MET A 962 -15.89 -19.68 -7.25
CA MET A 962 -14.59 -19.41 -7.79
C MET A 962 -13.82 -20.74 -7.84
N LEU A 963 -13.59 -21.31 -9.04
CA LEU A 963 -12.97 -22.63 -9.18
C LEU A 963 -11.60 -22.70 -8.54
N GLU A 964 -10.83 -21.62 -8.61
CA GLU A 964 -9.48 -21.48 -8.07
C GLU A 964 -9.46 -21.57 -6.53
N SER A 965 -10.60 -21.32 -5.87
CA SER A 965 -10.74 -21.50 -4.42
C SER A 965 -10.79 -22.99 -4.01
N ALA A 966 -10.98 -23.91 -4.94
CA ALA A 966 -10.97 -25.33 -4.67
C ALA A 966 -9.59 -25.81 -4.18
N HIS A 967 -9.56 -26.64 -3.14
CA HIS A 967 -8.29 -27.18 -2.62
C HIS A 967 -7.55 -28.07 -3.63
N ASN A 968 -8.28 -28.73 -4.50
CA ASN A 968 -7.72 -29.49 -5.63
C ASN A 968 -8.25 -28.93 -6.95
N PHE A 969 -7.95 -27.64 -7.19
CA PHE A 969 -8.34 -26.94 -8.41
C PHE A 969 -7.93 -27.71 -9.68
N PRO A 970 -6.66 -28.18 -9.86
CA PRO A 970 -6.28 -28.84 -11.10
C PRO A 970 -7.15 -30.03 -11.46
N ALA A 971 -7.48 -30.89 -10.49
CA ALA A 971 -8.31 -32.08 -10.73
C ALA A 971 -9.75 -31.70 -11.12
N LEU A 972 -10.38 -30.74 -10.43
CA LEU A 972 -11.74 -30.31 -10.72
C LEU A 972 -11.82 -29.62 -12.10
N TYR A 973 -10.82 -28.80 -12.41
CA TYR A 973 -10.71 -28.10 -13.68
C TYR A 973 -10.46 -29.08 -14.84
N GLN A 974 -9.52 -30.04 -14.71
CA GLN A 974 -9.26 -31.05 -15.73
C GLN A 974 -10.49 -31.89 -16.03
N GLN A 975 -11.26 -32.30 -15.02
CA GLN A 975 -12.50 -33.04 -15.22
C GLN A 975 -13.56 -32.20 -15.97
N SER A 976 -13.67 -30.92 -15.64
CA SER A 976 -14.57 -30.00 -16.33
C SER A 976 -14.21 -29.84 -17.81
N ILE A 977 -12.92 -29.64 -18.12
CA ILE A 977 -12.41 -29.53 -19.49
C ILE A 977 -12.63 -30.87 -20.24
N ASN A 978 -12.28 -32.00 -19.64
CA ASN A 978 -12.45 -33.32 -20.28
C ASN A 978 -13.93 -33.61 -20.64
N TRP A 979 -14.86 -33.17 -19.81
CA TRP A 979 -16.28 -33.33 -20.13
C TRP A 979 -16.69 -32.39 -21.29
N LEU A 980 -16.30 -31.14 -21.27
CA LEU A 980 -16.63 -30.16 -22.31
C LEU A 980 -16.03 -30.57 -23.67
N MET A 981 -14.83 -31.15 -23.71
CA MET A 981 -14.10 -31.45 -24.92
C MET A 981 -14.46 -32.84 -25.51
N LYS A 982 -15.21 -33.69 -24.79
CA LYS A 982 -15.83 -34.91 -25.33
C LYS A 982 -17.04 -34.56 -26.18
#